data_d311ac8dca5f5d4d0c6222556113a032
#
_entry.id   d311ac8dca5f5d4d0c6222556113a032
#
_cell.length_a   1.000
_cell.length_b   1.000
_cell.length_c   1.000
_cell.angle_alpha   90.00
_cell.angle_beta   90.00
_cell.angle_gamma   90.00
#
_symmetry.space_group_name_H-M   'P 1'
#
loop_
_entity.id
_entity.type
_entity.pdbx_description
1 polymer ?
#
loop_
_entity_poly.entity_id
_entity_poly.type
_entity_poly.pdbx_seq_one_letter_code
_entity_poly.pdbx_strand_id
1 'polypeptide(L)'
;MKMDWLKGLMRLRAGTIIAASAGVCLAVCLLALLGVFIVQSASTMTARAVSGIEPDWQVQVVGTTDAESADVAIHSTVKTKSLYKVDYADVSSLSSTIDGTTQTTGVGKAVGLDEGYANNNPRQFRLLSGSLDGVLLAQQTASNLHARPGDTVTIARLGQAAIDVKVDGIIEVSNADQFFQIIASTPQTALNAPPDNIIFLPAPQWEAAFASQLDSMPQTSQRQLHVSFDHSVLPGDPTQAFVTATEMANSLAAKLAGGGVTANNLAARLDGVRQDSLFSKVLFLFLGTPGAIVAILLTMLIVLSGSDRRKRDIALLQMRGASRSEILSMSGIEALLVGAIGAVTGVALAAVLAPIFVSSAMNTAEYYWFAAAGLSGIFASLVVFLIPSWLALRNTALENTVQPRTLAYLAPTWQIFGIDILLLALAWFIFWQVSSTGYQVVAAPEGVATATVDYKAYAAPAFLWAGSALLLMRLFSLFMRHGRNVLEQVLHPIAAVFSKTVSASLSRESGRVTKGVVMVALAMSFAVSTAIFNTTYENQAKVDATLTNGADVTITGTTANPASPLLDTILKTVGVANAEPMQHRYAYVGNDLQDLYGINPSTISAATSMSNAYFGNNDAAATLTSLKNSPDGVLVSDETVGDFQLKEGGVINLRLQFASDHAYHIVPFKFVGIAREFPTAPKDSFLIVNAAYVAAKTGLPGSEIVLIKSSVEPPTLAASLHDITKNMPGLVISDISEAVHRLGSSLVAVDLHSLTALELAFALPLAAGAVGLVFALGLAERRRSFAILQAIGATPRQLGAFLWSEALIVYVAGTAAGLAIGWLLAWMLTKLMTQVFDPPPDVMVIPWSYIAILCLTGLIAVCIAVLFQLRKTSVSLSTAMRTI
;
A
#
# COMPACT_ATOMS: atom_id res chain seq x y z
N MET A 1 -42.04 29.93 20.20
CA MET A 1 -40.72 30.42 20.69
C MET A 1 -39.52 29.71 20.07
N LYS A 2 -39.33 28.37 20.18
CA LYS A 2 -38.19 27.68 19.56
C LYS A 2 -38.23 27.75 18.01
N MET A 3 -39.40 27.64 17.40
CA MET A 3 -39.58 27.70 15.94
C MET A 3 -39.30 29.11 15.38
N ASP A 4 -39.79 30.13 16.09
CA ASP A 4 -39.57 31.53 15.68
C ASP A 4 -38.14 31.98 15.86
N TRP A 5 -37.47 31.44 16.89
CA TRP A 5 -36.03 31.60 17.07
C TRP A 5 -35.25 30.95 15.91
N LEU A 6 -35.64 29.74 15.48
CA LEU A 6 -35.02 29.03 14.36
C LEU A 6 -35.19 29.83 13.04
N LYS A 7 -36.40 30.37 12.77
CA LYS A 7 -36.65 31.24 11.59
C LYS A 7 -35.80 32.51 11.64
N GLY A 8 -35.69 33.13 12.84
CA GLY A 8 -34.83 34.28 13.05
C GLY A 8 -33.35 33.97 12.83
N LEU A 9 -32.88 32.81 13.30
CA LEU A 9 -31.55 32.32 13.15
C LEU A 9 -31.18 32.10 11.68
N MET A 10 -32.07 31.46 10.90
CA MET A 10 -31.88 31.25 9.47
C MET A 10 -31.82 32.55 8.66
N ARG A 11 -32.54 33.59 9.06
CA ARG A 11 -32.53 34.90 8.38
C ARG A 11 -31.32 35.77 8.77
N LEU A 12 -30.95 35.77 10.06
CA LEU A 12 -29.92 36.66 10.58
C LEU A 12 -28.49 36.05 10.54
N ARG A 13 -28.39 34.71 10.55
CA ARG A 13 -27.12 33.98 10.59
C ARG A 13 -26.91 32.99 9.45
N ALA A 14 -27.63 33.18 8.32
CA ALA A 14 -27.55 32.27 7.16
C ALA A 14 -26.10 31.99 6.71
N GLY A 15 -25.26 33.02 6.63
CA GLY A 15 -23.86 32.85 6.22
C GLY A 15 -23.01 31.96 7.15
N THR A 16 -23.22 32.02 8.47
CA THR A 16 -22.54 31.17 9.42
C THR A 16 -23.04 29.74 9.41
N ILE A 17 -24.35 29.56 9.22
CA ILE A 17 -24.99 28.24 9.07
C ILE A 17 -24.48 27.57 7.81
N ILE A 18 -24.51 28.25 6.67
CA ILE A 18 -24.02 27.72 5.39
C ILE A 18 -22.53 27.34 5.50
N ALA A 19 -21.69 28.23 6.06
CA ALA A 19 -20.27 27.96 6.19
C ALA A 19 -19.99 26.77 7.13
N ALA A 20 -20.69 26.68 8.26
CA ALA A 20 -20.54 25.57 9.20
C ALA A 20 -21.06 24.24 8.59
N SER A 21 -22.21 24.28 7.89
CA SER A 21 -22.74 23.10 7.17
C SER A 21 -21.81 22.65 6.05
N ALA A 22 -21.12 23.57 5.34
CA ALA A 22 -20.14 23.23 4.34
C ALA A 22 -18.91 22.50 4.94
N GLY A 23 -18.45 22.92 6.12
CA GLY A 23 -17.39 22.20 6.82
C GLY A 23 -17.78 20.78 7.25
N VAL A 24 -19.02 20.63 7.79
CA VAL A 24 -19.56 19.30 8.11
C VAL A 24 -19.77 18.47 6.83
N CYS A 25 -20.24 19.07 5.74
CA CYS A 25 -20.41 18.43 4.44
C CYS A 25 -19.09 17.84 3.93
N LEU A 26 -17.98 18.61 3.99
CA LEU A 26 -16.68 18.13 3.57
C LEU A 26 -16.19 16.96 4.44
N ALA A 27 -16.36 17.04 5.77
CA ALA A 27 -15.99 15.95 6.67
C ALA A 27 -16.80 14.67 6.39
N VAL A 28 -18.13 14.80 6.26
CA VAL A 28 -19.03 13.67 5.97
C VAL A 28 -18.75 13.07 4.59
N CYS A 29 -18.54 13.92 3.58
CA CYS A 29 -18.23 13.47 2.23
C CYS A 29 -16.94 12.67 2.19
N LEU A 30 -15.87 13.17 2.83
CA LEU A 30 -14.60 12.47 2.91
C LEU A 30 -14.73 11.13 3.65
N LEU A 31 -15.39 11.10 4.82
CA LEU A 31 -15.59 9.86 5.58
C LEU A 31 -16.48 8.85 4.83
N ALA A 32 -17.49 9.32 4.13
CA ALA A 32 -18.37 8.47 3.33
C ALA A 32 -17.63 7.84 2.15
N LEU A 33 -16.84 8.63 1.39
CA LEU A 33 -16.02 8.14 0.28
C LEU A 33 -14.92 7.21 0.77
N LEU A 34 -14.30 7.51 1.90
CA LEU A 34 -13.32 6.62 2.54
C LEU A 34 -13.96 5.27 2.89
N GLY A 35 -15.18 5.27 3.43
CA GLY A 35 -15.91 4.04 3.72
C GLY A 35 -16.23 3.22 2.48
N VAL A 36 -16.70 3.86 1.40
CA VAL A 36 -16.92 3.19 0.10
C VAL A 36 -15.61 2.57 -0.40
N PHE A 37 -14.54 3.34 -0.35
CA PHE A 37 -13.22 2.88 -0.77
C PHE A 37 -12.74 1.65 0.03
N ILE A 38 -12.91 1.65 1.35
CA ILE A 38 -12.57 0.51 2.22
C ILE A 38 -13.35 -0.74 1.82
N VAL A 39 -14.66 -0.63 1.60
CA VAL A 39 -15.51 -1.76 1.21
C VAL A 39 -15.10 -2.30 -0.16
N GLN A 40 -14.89 -1.42 -1.11
CA GLN A 40 -14.51 -1.78 -2.47
C GLN A 40 -13.11 -2.41 -2.52
N SER A 41 -12.16 -1.84 -1.80
CA SER A 41 -10.81 -2.40 -1.69
C SER A 41 -10.85 -3.82 -1.14
N ALA A 42 -11.60 -4.06 -0.06
CA ALA A 42 -11.78 -5.41 0.51
C ALA A 42 -12.40 -6.38 -0.51
N SER A 43 -13.43 -5.95 -1.25
CA SER A 43 -14.05 -6.77 -2.30
C SER A 43 -13.10 -7.07 -3.45
N THR A 44 -12.30 -6.10 -3.86
CA THR A 44 -11.30 -6.28 -4.92
C THR A 44 -10.19 -7.23 -4.46
N MET A 45 -9.74 -7.12 -3.21
CA MET A 45 -8.76 -8.05 -2.62
C MET A 45 -9.29 -9.48 -2.64
N THR A 46 -10.54 -9.70 -2.21
CA THR A 46 -11.18 -11.02 -2.27
C THR A 46 -11.24 -11.55 -3.70
N ALA A 47 -11.76 -10.75 -4.64
CA ALA A 47 -11.89 -11.15 -6.03
C ALA A 47 -10.55 -11.51 -6.68
N ARG A 48 -9.50 -10.73 -6.41
CA ARG A 48 -8.14 -11.00 -6.92
C ARG A 48 -7.55 -12.27 -6.28
N ALA A 49 -7.67 -12.40 -4.96
CA ALA A 49 -7.17 -13.58 -4.26
C ALA A 49 -7.77 -14.86 -4.81
N VAL A 50 -9.10 -14.86 -4.98
CA VAL A 50 -9.86 -16.01 -5.50
C VAL A 50 -9.55 -16.29 -6.98
N SER A 51 -9.36 -15.25 -7.79
CA SER A 51 -9.06 -15.44 -9.22
C SER A 51 -7.68 -16.06 -9.49
N GLY A 52 -6.77 -16.06 -8.51
CA GLY A 52 -5.42 -16.61 -8.63
C GLY A 52 -5.28 -18.05 -8.14
N ILE A 53 -6.34 -18.67 -7.64
CA ILE A 53 -6.31 -20.01 -7.07
C ILE A 53 -6.76 -21.01 -8.12
N GLU A 54 -5.97 -22.04 -8.30
CA GLU A 54 -6.25 -23.23 -9.11
C GLU A 54 -5.41 -24.39 -8.53
N PRO A 55 -6.01 -25.46 -7.94
CA PRO A 55 -7.44 -25.66 -7.66
C PRO A 55 -7.90 -25.06 -6.33
N ASP A 56 -9.22 -24.83 -6.18
CA ASP A 56 -9.81 -24.37 -4.92
C ASP A 56 -9.70 -25.41 -3.81
N TRP A 57 -9.97 -26.66 -4.14
CA TRP A 57 -9.81 -27.80 -3.25
C TRP A 57 -8.98 -28.90 -3.88
N GLN A 58 -8.17 -29.54 -3.08
CA GLN A 58 -7.52 -30.81 -3.39
C GLN A 58 -8.08 -31.88 -2.46
N VAL A 59 -8.79 -32.84 -3.00
CA VAL A 59 -9.44 -33.89 -2.25
C VAL A 59 -8.67 -35.19 -2.46
N GLN A 60 -7.89 -35.61 -1.45
CA GLN A 60 -7.20 -36.88 -1.50
C GLN A 60 -8.17 -38.00 -1.13
N VAL A 61 -8.34 -38.96 -2.00
CA VAL A 61 -9.18 -40.15 -1.78
C VAL A 61 -8.40 -41.16 -0.93
N VAL A 62 -9.02 -41.65 0.16
CA VAL A 62 -8.37 -42.51 1.15
C VAL A 62 -9.09 -43.85 1.24
N GLY A 63 -8.34 -44.94 1.31
CA GLY A 63 -8.87 -46.32 1.47
C GLY A 63 -9.59 -46.88 0.25
N THR A 64 -10.71 -47.57 0.48
CA THR A 64 -11.55 -48.22 -0.56
C THR A 64 -12.60 -47.27 -1.13
N THR A 65 -12.56 -45.97 -0.80
CA THR A 65 -13.52 -45.00 -1.35
C THR A 65 -13.28 -44.81 -2.82
N ASP A 66 -14.33 -45.04 -3.63
CA ASP A 66 -14.27 -44.82 -5.05
C ASP A 66 -14.23 -43.31 -5.36
N ALA A 67 -13.39 -42.92 -6.33
CA ALA A 67 -13.32 -41.54 -6.81
C ALA A 67 -14.67 -41.02 -7.32
N GLU A 68 -15.55 -41.92 -7.82
CA GLU A 68 -16.90 -41.58 -8.25
C GLU A 68 -17.81 -41.16 -7.08
N SER A 69 -17.66 -41.81 -5.92
CA SER A 69 -18.39 -41.40 -4.69
C SER A 69 -17.96 -40.04 -4.18
N ALA A 70 -16.67 -39.73 -4.26
CA ALA A 70 -16.12 -38.40 -3.89
C ALA A 70 -16.61 -37.34 -4.88
N ASP A 71 -16.67 -37.64 -6.16
CA ASP A 71 -17.19 -36.76 -7.22
C ASP A 71 -18.65 -36.38 -6.95
N VAL A 72 -19.51 -37.33 -6.64
CA VAL A 72 -20.92 -37.08 -6.29
C VAL A 72 -21.02 -36.17 -5.03
N ALA A 73 -20.19 -36.42 -4.03
CA ALA A 73 -20.17 -35.58 -2.81
C ALA A 73 -19.77 -34.12 -3.12
N ILE A 74 -18.76 -33.93 -3.98
CA ILE A 74 -18.29 -32.61 -4.41
C ILE A 74 -19.41 -31.84 -5.14
N HIS A 75 -19.99 -32.48 -6.19
CA HIS A 75 -21.06 -31.85 -6.98
C HIS A 75 -22.32 -31.53 -6.18
N SER A 76 -22.59 -32.31 -5.10
CA SER A 76 -23.69 -32.01 -4.18
C SER A 76 -23.40 -30.86 -3.18
N THR A 77 -22.14 -30.43 -3.07
CA THR A 77 -21.71 -29.40 -2.11
C THR A 77 -21.51 -28.05 -2.77
N VAL A 78 -20.89 -28.04 -3.96
CA VAL A 78 -20.56 -26.81 -4.67
C VAL A 78 -20.96 -26.92 -6.15
N LYS A 79 -21.18 -25.76 -6.78
CA LYS A 79 -21.37 -25.69 -8.23
C LYS A 79 -20.00 -25.73 -8.89
N THR A 80 -19.60 -26.93 -9.29
CA THR A 80 -18.29 -27.24 -9.87
C THR A 80 -18.13 -26.57 -11.23
N LYS A 81 -17.00 -25.87 -11.42
CA LYS A 81 -16.56 -25.30 -12.70
C LYS A 81 -15.69 -26.30 -13.46
N SER A 82 -14.75 -26.92 -12.76
CA SER A 82 -13.90 -27.99 -13.26
C SER A 82 -13.56 -28.98 -12.15
N LEU A 83 -13.41 -30.25 -12.53
CA LEU A 83 -12.94 -31.30 -11.65
C LEU A 83 -12.01 -32.18 -12.47
N TYR A 84 -10.79 -32.39 -11.97
CA TYR A 84 -9.76 -33.19 -12.60
C TYR A 84 -9.19 -34.18 -11.63
N LYS A 85 -8.88 -35.38 -12.13
CA LYS A 85 -8.15 -36.39 -11.41
C LYS A 85 -6.64 -36.13 -11.61
N VAL A 86 -5.89 -36.11 -10.53
CA VAL A 86 -4.44 -35.94 -10.51
C VAL A 86 -3.83 -37.05 -9.65
N ASP A 87 -2.99 -37.85 -10.27
CA ASP A 87 -2.35 -38.99 -9.64
C ASP A 87 -0.85 -38.74 -9.45
N TYR A 88 -0.32 -39.09 -8.31
CA TYR A 88 1.10 -38.89 -7.96
C TYR A 88 1.75 -40.24 -7.67
N ALA A 89 2.99 -40.42 -8.16
CA ALA A 89 3.83 -41.56 -7.81
C ALA A 89 5.26 -41.10 -7.57
N ASP A 90 5.88 -41.62 -6.50
CA ASP A 90 7.31 -41.42 -6.25
C ASP A 90 8.13 -42.25 -7.23
N VAL A 91 9.21 -41.69 -7.76
CA VAL A 91 10.16 -42.36 -8.66
C VAL A 91 11.58 -42.28 -8.04
N SER A 92 12.37 -43.33 -8.32
CA SER A 92 13.73 -43.42 -7.77
C SER A 92 14.67 -42.40 -8.41
N SER A 93 14.53 -42.18 -9.72
CA SER A 93 15.28 -41.22 -10.51
C SER A 93 14.66 -41.03 -11.91
N LEU A 94 15.05 -39.94 -12.54
CA LEU A 94 14.84 -39.69 -13.96
C LEU A 94 16.19 -39.66 -14.63
N SER A 95 16.32 -40.23 -15.85
CA SER A 95 17.58 -40.18 -16.59
C SER A 95 17.34 -39.87 -18.06
N SER A 96 18.29 -39.18 -18.68
CA SER A 96 18.29 -38.95 -20.13
C SER A 96 19.71 -39.14 -20.67
N THR A 97 19.81 -39.75 -21.87
CA THR A 97 21.07 -39.92 -22.56
C THR A 97 21.12 -38.99 -23.75
N ILE A 98 21.99 -37.98 -23.69
CA ILE A 98 22.18 -36.95 -24.71
C ILE A 98 23.67 -36.98 -25.13
N ASP A 99 23.92 -37.06 -26.43
CA ASP A 99 25.28 -37.11 -27.02
C ASP A 99 26.20 -38.20 -26.40
N GLY A 100 25.61 -39.31 -26.01
CA GLY A 100 26.32 -40.46 -25.43
C GLY A 100 26.59 -40.33 -23.92
N THR A 101 26.17 -39.27 -23.30
CA THR A 101 26.31 -39.06 -21.84
C THR A 101 24.97 -39.21 -21.15
N THR A 102 24.89 -40.05 -20.11
CA THR A 102 23.67 -40.28 -19.32
C THR A 102 23.67 -39.41 -18.08
N GLN A 103 22.72 -38.51 -17.98
CA GLN A 103 22.38 -37.75 -16.79
C GLN A 103 21.34 -38.50 -15.99
N THR A 104 21.46 -38.46 -14.66
CA THR A 104 20.49 -39.11 -13.76
C THR A 104 20.23 -38.17 -12.60
N THR A 105 18.97 -37.89 -12.32
CA THR A 105 18.51 -37.09 -11.18
C THR A 105 18.47 -37.91 -9.89
N GLY A 106 18.26 -37.27 -8.75
CA GLY A 106 17.84 -37.95 -7.54
C GLY A 106 16.36 -38.39 -7.62
N VAL A 107 15.80 -38.64 -6.43
CA VAL A 107 14.39 -38.97 -6.28
C VAL A 107 13.48 -37.89 -6.85
N GLY A 108 12.32 -38.25 -7.33
CA GLY A 108 11.37 -37.33 -7.94
C GLY A 108 9.94 -37.82 -7.89
N LYS A 109 9.05 -37.13 -8.59
CA LYS A 109 7.63 -37.48 -8.72
C LYS A 109 7.21 -37.55 -10.18
N ALA A 110 6.43 -38.58 -10.49
CA ALA A 110 5.68 -38.72 -11.75
C ALA A 110 4.21 -38.37 -11.47
N VAL A 111 3.69 -37.36 -12.15
CA VAL A 111 2.33 -36.85 -11.95
C VAL A 111 1.49 -37.17 -13.18
N GLY A 112 0.33 -37.83 -12.97
CA GLY A 112 -0.67 -38.07 -14.00
C GLY A 112 -1.66 -36.92 -14.06
N LEU A 113 -1.85 -36.32 -15.22
CA LEU A 113 -2.80 -35.25 -15.47
C LEU A 113 -3.91 -35.68 -16.41
N ASP A 114 -5.16 -35.36 -16.07
CA ASP A 114 -6.28 -35.48 -16.97
C ASP A 114 -6.12 -34.60 -18.22
N GLU A 115 -6.75 -35.00 -19.32
CA GLU A 115 -6.71 -34.26 -20.57
C GLU A 115 -7.18 -32.81 -20.40
N GLY A 116 -6.41 -31.87 -20.92
CA GLY A 116 -6.70 -30.45 -20.86
C GLY A 116 -6.40 -29.78 -19.52
N TYR A 117 -5.92 -30.49 -18.49
CA TYR A 117 -5.59 -29.89 -17.21
C TYR A 117 -4.61 -28.74 -17.36
N ALA A 118 -3.47 -28.94 -18.02
CA ALA A 118 -2.45 -27.92 -18.20
C ALA A 118 -2.95 -26.73 -19.03
N ASN A 119 -3.73 -26.99 -20.10
CA ASN A 119 -4.31 -25.98 -20.97
C ASN A 119 -5.37 -25.12 -20.25
N ASN A 120 -6.15 -25.73 -19.36
CA ASN A 120 -7.21 -25.02 -18.60
C ASN A 120 -6.71 -24.31 -17.35
N ASN A 121 -5.47 -24.59 -16.93
CA ASN A 121 -4.80 -23.96 -15.79
C ASN A 121 -3.50 -23.22 -16.20
N PRO A 122 -3.56 -22.24 -17.13
CA PRO A 122 -2.37 -21.58 -17.68
C PRO A 122 -1.58 -20.75 -16.67
N ARG A 123 -2.20 -20.43 -15.52
CA ARG A 123 -1.51 -19.73 -14.43
C ARG A 123 -0.63 -20.65 -13.60
N GLN A 124 -0.95 -21.95 -13.57
CA GLN A 124 -0.20 -22.95 -12.84
C GLN A 124 0.91 -23.53 -13.72
N PHE A 125 0.63 -23.71 -15.02
CA PHE A 125 1.56 -24.28 -15.99
C PHE A 125 1.96 -23.24 -17.05
N ARG A 126 3.15 -22.69 -16.92
CA ARG A 126 3.70 -21.78 -17.92
C ARG A 126 4.58 -22.55 -18.90
N LEU A 127 4.18 -22.62 -20.16
CA LEU A 127 4.96 -23.27 -21.20
C LEU A 127 6.24 -22.45 -21.47
N LEU A 128 7.39 -23.11 -21.36
CA LEU A 128 8.69 -22.55 -21.71
C LEU A 128 9.19 -23.03 -23.08
N SER A 129 8.91 -24.28 -23.44
CA SER A 129 9.33 -24.85 -24.72
C SER A 129 8.47 -26.06 -25.11
N GLY A 130 8.22 -26.29 -26.39
CA GLY A 130 7.44 -27.45 -26.89
C GLY A 130 5.93 -27.22 -26.86
N SER A 131 5.17 -28.21 -26.42
CA SER A 131 3.70 -28.22 -26.35
C SER A 131 3.25 -28.55 -24.93
N LEU A 132 2.06 -28.07 -24.53
CA LEU A 132 1.40 -28.47 -23.28
C LEU A 132 0.70 -29.81 -23.37
N ASP A 133 0.55 -30.35 -24.57
CA ASP A 133 -0.06 -31.65 -24.79
C ASP A 133 1.02 -32.74 -24.79
N GLY A 134 0.84 -33.79 -23.98
CA GLY A 134 1.79 -34.90 -23.88
C GLY A 134 2.60 -34.92 -22.58
N VAL A 135 3.85 -35.36 -22.65
CA VAL A 135 4.75 -35.50 -21.51
C VAL A 135 5.47 -34.20 -21.27
N LEU A 136 5.37 -33.66 -20.03
CA LEU A 136 5.95 -32.35 -19.65
C LEU A 136 7.02 -32.56 -18.59
N LEU A 137 8.13 -31.83 -18.70
CA LEU A 137 9.14 -31.72 -17.66
C LEU A 137 9.07 -30.35 -16.97
N ALA A 138 9.22 -30.35 -15.66
CA ALA A 138 9.48 -29.11 -14.94
C ALA A 138 10.83 -28.50 -15.37
N GLN A 139 10.95 -27.18 -15.40
CA GLN A 139 12.14 -26.45 -15.83
C GLN A 139 13.41 -26.93 -15.13
N GLN A 140 13.35 -27.08 -13.82
CA GLN A 140 14.46 -27.56 -13.00
C GLN A 140 14.90 -28.97 -13.41
N THR A 141 13.95 -29.88 -13.56
CA THR A 141 14.22 -31.26 -14.02
C THR A 141 14.82 -31.28 -15.43
N ALA A 142 14.28 -30.48 -16.36
CA ALA A 142 14.79 -30.36 -17.72
C ALA A 142 16.23 -29.79 -17.73
N SER A 143 16.52 -28.83 -16.86
CA SER A 143 17.86 -28.27 -16.70
C SER A 143 18.85 -29.29 -16.14
N ASN A 144 18.45 -30.05 -15.11
CA ASN A 144 19.25 -31.12 -14.53
C ASN A 144 19.58 -32.24 -15.52
N LEU A 145 18.62 -32.62 -16.37
CA LEU A 145 18.77 -33.63 -17.41
C LEU A 145 19.38 -33.10 -18.71
N HIS A 146 19.49 -31.78 -18.85
CA HIS A 146 19.85 -31.10 -20.08
C HIS A 146 18.90 -31.47 -21.26
N ALA A 147 17.65 -31.82 -20.92
CA ALA A 147 16.67 -32.34 -21.85
C ALA A 147 15.92 -31.23 -22.61
N ARG A 148 15.57 -31.52 -23.86
CA ARG A 148 14.79 -30.68 -24.76
C ARG A 148 13.50 -31.38 -25.16
N PRO A 149 12.46 -30.68 -25.65
CA PRO A 149 11.34 -31.30 -26.28
C PRO A 149 11.81 -32.16 -27.44
N GLY A 150 11.35 -33.42 -27.46
CA GLY A 150 11.77 -34.46 -28.43
C GLY A 150 12.75 -35.49 -27.88
N ASP A 151 13.45 -35.20 -26.79
CA ASP A 151 14.37 -36.13 -26.13
C ASP A 151 13.60 -37.23 -25.36
N THR A 152 14.27 -38.35 -25.11
CA THR A 152 13.73 -39.45 -24.33
C THR A 152 14.22 -39.42 -22.90
N VAL A 153 13.30 -39.53 -21.97
CA VAL A 153 13.58 -39.62 -20.53
C VAL A 153 13.16 -40.99 -20.02
N THR A 154 14.08 -41.64 -19.31
CA THR A 154 13.82 -42.94 -18.67
C THR A 154 13.40 -42.70 -17.24
N ILE A 155 12.26 -43.19 -16.82
CA ILE A 155 11.70 -43.11 -15.46
C ILE A 155 12.01 -44.41 -14.72
N ALA A 156 12.85 -44.33 -13.66
CA ALA A 156 13.14 -45.44 -12.78
C ALA A 156 12.04 -45.59 -11.73
N ARG A 157 11.14 -46.56 -11.92
CA ARG A 157 9.99 -46.82 -11.04
C ARG A 157 10.39 -47.61 -9.80
N LEU A 158 9.66 -47.41 -8.70
CA LEU A 158 9.90 -48.15 -7.46
C LEU A 158 9.44 -49.62 -7.60
N GLY A 159 10.37 -50.55 -7.46
CA GLY A 159 10.06 -51.98 -7.50
C GLY A 159 9.63 -52.53 -8.86
N GLN A 160 9.75 -51.76 -9.94
CA GLN A 160 9.34 -52.11 -11.29
C GLN A 160 10.42 -51.79 -12.33
N ALA A 161 10.31 -52.33 -13.53
CA ALA A 161 11.19 -52.02 -14.65
C ALA A 161 11.04 -50.53 -15.04
N ALA A 162 12.16 -49.89 -15.42
CA ALA A 162 12.15 -48.53 -15.93
C ALA A 162 11.33 -48.42 -17.24
N ILE A 163 10.80 -47.21 -17.49
CA ILE A 163 10.07 -46.93 -18.74
C ILE A 163 10.69 -45.72 -19.42
N ASP A 164 10.63 -45.70 -20.74
CA ASP A 164 11.07 -44.61 -21.57
C ASP A 164 9.87 -43.80 -22.04
N VAL A 165 9.96 -42.47 -21.90
CA VAL A 165 8.94 -41.52 -22.35
C VAL A 165 9.59 -40.41 -23.16
N LYS A 166 8.88 -39.93 -24.20
CA LYS A 166 9.35 -38.81 -25.01
C LYS A 166 8.80 -37.52 -24.45
N VAL A 167 9.66 -36.51 -24.23
CA VAL A 167 9.30 -35.17 -23.71
C VAL A 167 8.65 -34.37 -24.83
N ASP A 168 7.46 -33.83 -24.58
CA ASP A 168 6.74 -32.99 -25.54
C ASP A 168 6.87 -31.50 -25.17
N GLY A 169 7.04 -31.17 -23.87
CA GLY A 169 7.19 -29.80 -23.45
C GLY A 169 7.97 -29.62 -22.15
N ILE A 170 8.48 -28.41 -21.97
CA ILE A 170 9.10 -27.95 -20.73
C ILE A 170 8.24 -26.83 -20.16
N ILE A 171 7.92 -26.93 -18.89
CA ILE A 171 7.04 -26.00 -18.18
C ILE A 171 7.70 -25.46 -16.91
N GLU A 172 7.30 -24.25 -16.55
CA GLU A 172 7.46 -23.74 -15.21
C GLU A 172 6.16 -23.96 -14.45
N VAL A 173 6.27 -24.53 -13.24
CA VAL A 173 5.11 -24.76 -12.36
C VAL A 173 5.04 -23.62 -11.34
N SER A 174 4.08 -22.72 -11.53
CA SER A 174 3.80 -21.66 -10.58
C SER A 174 3.01 -22.20 -9.38
N ASN A 175 3.31 -21.71 -8.17
CA ASN A 175 2.71 -22.21 -6.91
C ASN A 175 2.85 -23.73 -6.72
N ALA A 176 4.04 -24.26 -7.03
CA ALA A 176 4.35 -25.69 -6.91
C ALA A 176 4.09 -26.24 -5.49
N ASP A 177 4.28 -25.41 -4.46
CA ASP A 177 4.04 -25.77 -3.06
C ASP A 177 2.59 -26.21 -2.81
N GLN A 178 1.63 -25.50 -3.38
CA GLN A 178 0.22 -25.90 -3.27
C GLN A 178 -0.09 -27.16 -4.04
N PHE A 179 0.52 -27.32 -5.22
CA PHE A 179 0.30 -28.50 -6.08
C PHE A 179 0.84 -29.78 -5.44
N PHE A 180 1.99 -29.71 -4.73
CA PHE A 180 2.65 -30.83 -4.10
C PHE A 180 2.44 -30.93 -2.58
N GLN A 181 1.51 -30.13 -2.02
CA GLN A 181 1.26 -30.16 -0.58
C GLN A 181 0.82 -31.58 -0.11
N ILE A 182 1.25 -31.95 1.09
CA ILE A 182 0.80 -33.19 1.72
C ILE A 182 -0.56 -32.94 2.33
N ILE A 183 -1.56 -33.68 1.87
CA ILE A 183 -2.90 -33.65 2.41
C ILE A 183 -2.95 -34.66 3.56
N ALA A 184 -2.90 -34.17 4.81
CA ALA A 184 -2.95 -35.00 6.00
C ALA A 184 -4.26 -34.80 6.77
N SER A 185 -4.66 -35.81 7.54
CA SER A 185 -5.85 -35.80 8.39
C SER A 185 -5.73 -34.86 9.62
N THR A 186 -4.59 -34.27 9.88
CA THR A 186 -4.34 -33.31 10.95
C THR A 186 -4.04 -31.91 10.39
N PRO A 187 -4.54 -30.84 11.04
CA PRO A 187 -4.40 -29.47 10.53
C PRO A 187 -2.97 -28.90 10.51
N GLN A 188 -1.97 -29.65 10.91
CA GLN A 188 -0.56 -29.27 10.82
C GLN A 188 0.04 -29.80 9.50
N THR A 189 -0.39 -29.28 8.39
CA THR A 189 0.30 -29.45 7.12
C THR A 189 1.54 -28.58 7.16
N ALA A 190 2.70 -29.19 7.43
CA ALA A 190 3.95 -28.57 7.01
C ALA A 190 3.91 -28.52 5.48
N LEU A 191 4.03 -27.32 4.91
CA LEU A 191 4.29 -27.18 3.49
C LEU A 191 5.62 -27.88 3.24
N ASN A 192 5.62 -28.94 2.45
CA ASN A 192 6.84 -29.52 1.98
C ASN A 192 7.32 -28.74 0.77
N ALA A 193 8.61 -28.48 0.69
CA ALA A 193 9.20 -27.96 -0.52
C ALA A 193 8.79 -28.82 -1.73
N PRO A 194 8.51 -28.22 -2.90
CA PRO A 194 8.25 -28.98 -4.12
C PRO A 194 9.37 -29.98 -4.37
N PRO A 195 9.07 -31.15 -4.92
CA PRO A 195 10.14 -32.10 -5.26
C PRO A 195 11.05 -31.51 -6.34
N ASP A 196 12.36 -31.69 -6.21
CA ASP A 196 13.37 -31.18 -7.16
C ASP A 196 13.19 -31.70 -8.59
N ASN A 197 12.64 -32.91 -8.74
CA ASN A 197 12.53 -33.59 -10.03
C ASN A 197 11.11 -34.02 -10.29
N ILE A 198 10.50 -33.42 -11.31
CA ILE A 198 9.09 -33.64 -11.63
C ILE A 198 8.92 -33.94 -13.12
N ILE A 199 8.14 -34.97 -13.42
CA ILE A 199 7.65 -35.29 -14.77
C ILE A 199 6.13 -35.41 -14.73
N PHE A 200 5.46 -34.83 -15.71
CA PHE A 200 4.02 -34.91 -15.88
C PHE A 200 3.70 -35.80 -17.07
N LEU A 201 2.78 -36.73 -16.88
CA LEU A 201 2.33 -37.69 -17.87
C LEU A 201 0.83 -37.54 -18.14
N PRO A 202 0.34 -37.73 -19.36
CA PRO A 202 -1.07 -37.88 -19.58
C PRO A 202 -1.65 -39.01 -18.73
N ALA A 203 -2.87 -38.85 -18.17
CA ALA A 203 -3.48 -39.84 -17.27
C ALA A 203 -3.46 -41.29 -17.81
N PRO A 204 -3.76 -41.59 -19.11
CA PRO A 204 -3.69 -42.97 -19.63
C PRO A 204 -2.25 -43.55 -19.58
N GLN A 205 -1.22 -42.73 -19.83
CA GLN A 205 0.17 -43.21 -19.77
C GLN A 205 0.60 -43.43 -18.32
N TRP A 206 0.20 -42.55 -17.43
CA TRP A 206 0.48 -42.67 -16.00
C TRP A 206 -0.22 -43.92 -15.43
N GLU A 207 -1.49 -44.15 -15.73
CA GLU A 207 -2.23 -45.32 -15.27
C GLU A 207 -1.55 -46.63 -15.74
N ALA A 208 -1.18 -46.71 -17.02
CA ALA A 208 -0.45 -47.85 -17.56
C ALA A 208 0.90 -48.11 -16.88
N ALA A 209 1.56 -47.02 -16.43
CA ALA A 209 2.88 -47.11 -15.82
C ALA A 209 2.83 -47.39 -14.31
N PHE A 210 1.89 -46.78 -13.58
CA PHE A 210 1.91 -46.68 -12.12
C PHE A 210 0.69 -47.25 -11.39
N ALA A 211 -0.36 -47.75 -12.06
CA ALA A 211 -1.52 -48.34 -11.40
C ALA A 211 -1.14 -49.43 -10.42
N SER A 212 -0.21 -50.31 -10.77
CA SER A 212 0.27 -51.40 -9.92
C SER A 212 1.08 -50.88 -8.68
N GLN A 213 1.70 -49.72 -8.79
CA GLN A 213 2.37 -49.07 -7.67
C GLN A 213 1.33 -48.46 -6.69
N LEU A 214 0.23 -47.91 -7.21
CA LEU A 214 -0.87 -47.40 -6.42
C LEU A 214 -1.50 -48.50 -5.55
N ASP A 215 -1.67 -49.67 -6.10
CA ASP A 215 -2.27 -50.82 -5.39
C ASP A 215 -1.31 -51.50 -4.41
N SER A 216 -0.02 -51.64 -4.78
CA SER A 216 0.96 -52.39 -3.99
C SER A 216 1.72 -51.54 -2.99
N MET A 217 1.92 -50.24 -3.22
CA MET A 217 2.69 -49.31 -2.40
C MET A 217 1.93 -48.00 -2.22
N PRO A 218 0.77 -48.00 -1.55
CA PRO A 218 -0.08 -46.80 -1.41
C PRO A 218 0.58 -45.64 -0.64
N GLN A 219 1.74 -45.84 0.00
CA GLN A 219 2.50 -44.82 0.67
C GLN A 219 3.37 -43.98 -0.28
N THR A 220 3.66 -44.53 -1.48
CA THR A 220 4.50 -43.89 -2.50
C THR A 220 3.70 -43.31 -3.66
N SER A 221 2.37 -43.43 -3.58
CA SER A 221 1.45 -42.95 -4.60
C SER A 221 0.17 -42.45 -3.95
N GLN A 222 -0.46 -41.50 -4.59
CA GLN A 222 -1.70 -40.90 -4.09
C GLN A 222 -2.57 -40.45 -5.26
N ARG A 223 -3.87 -40.46 -5.02
CA ARG A 223 -4.88 -39.99 -5.97
C ARG A 223 -5.61 -38.79 -5.38
N GLN A 224 -5.67 -37.68 -6.10
CA GLN A 224 -6.35 -36.47 -5.71
C GLN A 224 -7.40 -36.08 -6.77
N LEU A 225 -8.46 -35.43 -6.32
CA LEU A 225 -9.41 -34.70 -7.15
C LEU A 225 -9.16 -33.18 -6.95
N HIS A 226 -8.79 -32.54 -8.03
CA HIS A 226 -8.60 -31.09 -8.06
C HIS A 226 -9.88 -30.39 -8.48
N VAL A 227 -10.45 -29.60 -7.61
CA VAL A 227 -11.79 -29.00 -7.77
C VAL A 227 -11.67 -27.50 -7.89
N SER A 228 -12.26 -26.93 -8.94
CA SER A 228 -12.52 -25.49 -9.01
C SER A 228 -14.03 -25.25 -9.13
N PHE A 229 -14.56 -24.27 -8.41
CA PHE A 229 -15.99 -24.00 -8.38
C PHE A 229 -16.34 -22.53 -8.63
N ASP A 230 -17.63 -22.23 -8.73
CA ASP A 230 -18.13 -20.89 -9.01
C ASP A 230 -17.99 -19.99 -7.78
N HIS A 231 -17.12 -19.00 -7.87
CA HIS A 231 -16.81 -18.06 -6.78
C HIS A 231 -17.87 -16.96 -6.60
N SER A 232 -18.90 -16.90 -7.44
CA SER A 232 -19.99 -15.90 -7.33
C SER A 232 -20.79 -16.00 -6.04
N VAL A 233 -20.69 -17.13 -5.35
CA VAL A 233 -21.36 -17.39 -4.06
C VAL A 233 -20.59 -16.79 -2.87
N LEU A 234 -19.33 -16.37 -3.06
CA LEU A 234 -18.50 -15.82 -1.99
C LEU A 234 -18.85 -14.35 -1.72
N PRO A 235 -18.94 -13.97 -0.44
CA PRO A 235 -19.06 -12.56 -0.05
C PRO A 235 -17.83 -11.75 -0.48
N GLY A 236 -18.03 -10.45 -0.76
CA GLY A 236 -16.92 -9.55 -1.10
C GLY A 236 -15.97 -9.24 0.08
N ASP A 237 -16.42 -9.34 1.34
CA ASP A 237 -15.56 -9.15 2.51
C ASP A 237 -14.71 -10.41 2.75
N PRO A 238 -13.35 -10.32 2.82
CA PRO A 238 -12.47 -11.48 2.95
C PRO A 238 -12.75 -12.32 4.20
N THR A 239 -13.18 -11.69 5.30
CA THR A 239 -13.50 -12.41 6.55
C THR A 239 -14.74 -13.28 6.38
N GLN A 240 -15.77 -12.77 5.74
CA GLN A 240 -16.98 -13.53 5.45
C GLN A 240 -16.73 -14.59 4.38
N ALA A 241 -15.94 -14.27 3.36
CA ALA A 241 -15.55 -15.22 2.32
C ALA A 241 -14.76 -16.40 2.89
N PHE A 242 -13.83 -16.15 3.82
CA PHE A 242 -13.11 -17.21 4.55
C PHE A 242 -14.04 -18.13 5.33
N VAL A 243 -14.98 -17.56 6.07
CA VAL A 243 -15.96 -18.35 6.84
C VAL A 243 -16.79 -19.21 5.90
N THR A 244 -17.32 -18.64 4.83
CA THR A 244 -18.12 -19.36 3.84
C THR A 244 -17.31 -20.49 3.17
N ALA A 245 -16.07 -20.22 2.74
CA ALA A 245 -15.20 -21.22 2.14
C ALA A 245 -14.87 -22.37 3.11
N THR A 246 -14.72 -22.07 4.39
CA THR A 246 -14.47 -23.06 5.43
C THR A 246 -15.71 -23.90 5.71
N GLU A 247 -16.90 -23.30 5.79
CA GLU A 247 -18.18 -24.00 5.97
C GLU A 247 -18.48 -24.96 4.81
N MET A 248 -18.19 -24.52 3.57
CA MET A 248 -18.34 -25.37 2.38
C MET A 248 -17.42 -26.59 2.43
N ALA A 249 -16.15 -26.43 2.81
CA ALA A 249 -15.20 -27.54 2.96
C ALA A 249 -15.59 -28.50 4.11
N ASN A 250 -16.05 -27.96 5.23
CA ASN A 250 -16.57 -28.77 6.34
C ASN A 250 -17.81 -29.58 5.95
N SER A 251 -18.68 -29.00 5.12
CA SER A 251 -19.84 -29.72 4.57
C SER A 251 -19.42 -30.86 3.67
N LEU A 252 -18.39 -30.66 2.83
CA LEU A 252 -17.82 -31.71 2.00
C LEU A 252 -17.21 -32.83 2.85
N ALA A 253 -16.38 -32.47 3.86
CA ALA A 253 -15.76 -33.46 4.75
C ALA A 253 -16.80 -34.33 5.46
N ALA A 254 -17.92 -33.76 5.87
CA ALA A 254 -19.03 -34.50 6.50
C ALA A 254 -19.68 -35.50 5.51
N LYS A 255 -19.77 -35.14 4.22
CA LYS A 255 -20.32 -36.01 3.17
C LYS A 255 -19.37 -37.14 2.75
N LEU A 256 -18.06 -36.89 2.78
CA LEU A 256 -17.01 -37.87 2.48
C LEU A 256 -16.87 -38.91 3.60
N ALA A 257 -17.40 -38.68 4.80
CA ALA A 257 -17.47 -39.60 5.93
C ALA A 257 -16.14 -40.34 6.23
N GLY A 258 -15.00 -39.67 6.06
CA GLY A 258 -13.67 -40.23 6.25
C GLY A 258 -13.06 -40.93 5.02
N GLY A 259 -13.78 -41.02 3.90
CA GLY A 259 -13.27 -41.57 2.63
C GLY A 259 -12.40 -40.62 1.80
N GLY A 260 -12.21 -39.38 2.31
CA GLY A 260 -11.32 -38.41 1.68
C GLY A 260 -10.92 -37.31 2.65
N VAL A 261 -9.77 -36.70 2.39
CA VAL A 261 -9.26 -35.53 3.12
C VAL A 261 -9.15 -34.36 2.16
N THR A 262 -9.66 -33.21 2.56
CA THR A 262 -9.73 -32.01 1.71
C THR A 262 -8.72 -30.97 2.18
N ALA A 263 -7.78 -30.60 1.32
CA ALA A 263 -7.01 -29.38 1.44
C ALA A 263 -7.82 -28.21 0.84
N ASN A 264 -8.08 -27.20 1.66
CA ASN A 264 -8.87 -26.03 1.27
C ASN A 264 -7.94 -24.86 0.94
N ASN A 265 -7.42 -24.83 -0.30
CA ASN A 265 -6.51 -23.79 -0.77
C ASN A 265 -7.19 -22.42 -0.79
N LEU A 266 -8.48 -22.40 -1.11
CA LEU A 266 -9.28 -21.18 -1.11
C LEU A 266 -9.34 -20.53 0.28
N ALA A 267 -9.65 -21.33 1.31
CA ALA A 267 -9.68 -20.79 2.68
C ALA A 267 -8.29 -20.37 3.16
N ALA A 268 -7.24 -21.14 2.85
CA ALA A 268 -5.87 -20.77 3.21
C ALA A 268 -5.47 -19.41 2.59
N ARG A 269 -5.78 -19.21 1.31
CA ARG A 269 -5.52 -17.93 0.64
C ARG A 269 -6.36 -16.78 1.20
N LEU A 270 -7.65 -17.02 1.48
CA LEU A 270 -8.54 -16.03 2.07
C LEU A 270 -8.14 -15.66 3.50
N ASP A 271 -7.51 -16.57 4.26
CA ASP A 271 -7.01 -16.27 5.62
C ASP A 271 -5.89 -15.23 5.59
N GLY A 272 -4.93 -15.36 4.68
CA GLY A 272 -3.92 -14.33 4.46
C GLY A 272 -4.53 -12.99 4.05
N VAL A 273 -5.42 -13.00 3.05
CA VAL A 273 -6.08 -11.79 2.58
C VAL A 273 -6.96 -11.12 3.65
N ARG A 274 -7.57 -11.90 4.55
CA ARG A 274 -8.33 -11.37 5.69
C ARG A 274 -7.45 -10.51 6.61
N GLN A 275 -6.24 -10.96 6.91
CA GLN A 275 -5.29 -10.20 7.72
C GLN A 275 -4.86 -8.92 7.00
N ASP A 276 -4.53 -9.02 5.72
CA ASP A 276 -4.17 -7.88 4.87
C ASP A 276 -5.31 -6.85 4.76
N SER A 277 -6.55 -7.30 4.64
CA SER A 277 -7.73 -6.43 4.61
C SER A 277 -7.94 -5.68 5.91
N LEU A 278 -7.72 -6.31 7.06
CA LEU A 278 -7.78 -5.64 8.36
C LEU A 278 -6.70 -4.56 8.48
N PHE A 279 -5.48 -4.87 8.06
CA PHE A 279 -4.39 -3.90 8.02
C PHE A 279 -4.72 -2.71 7.12
N SER A 280 -5.19 -2.98 5.90
CA SER A 280 -5.58 -1.95 4.93
C SER A 280 -6.71 -1.06 5.45
N LYS A 281 -7.72 -1.63 6.11
CA LYS A 281 -8.81 -0.85 6.76
C LYS A 281 -8.25 0.14 7.78
N VAL A 282 -7.32 -0.30 8.63
CA VAL A 282 -6.69 0.56 9.64
C VAL A 282 -5.83 1.63 8.99
N LEU A 283 -5.04 1.26 7.98
CA LEU A 283 -4.21 2.19 7.22
C LEU A 283 -5.04 3.29 6.56
N PHE A 284 -6.14 2.93 5.90
CA PHE A 284 -7.01 3.89 5.22
C PHE A 284 -7.72 4.82 6.19
N LEU A 285 -8.23 4.29 7.31
CA LEU A 285 -8.79 5.13 8.35
C LEU A 285 -7.75 6.10 8.92
N PHE A 286 -6.53 5.63 9.07
CA PHE A 286 -5.44 6.45 9.59
C PHE A 286 -5.04 7.57 8.61
N LEU A 287 -4.92 7.28 7.32
CA LEU A 287 -4.59 8.28 6.30
C LEU A 287 -5.73 9.27 6.08
N GLY A 288 -6.98 8.81 6.00
CA GLY A 288 -8.14 9.67 5.68
C GLY A 288 -8.70 10.48 6.85
N THR A 289 -8.56 10.02 8.11
CA THR A 289 -9.12 10.73 9.28
C THR A 289 -8.54 12.12 9.52
N PRO A 290 -7.24 12.43 9.29
CA PRO A 290 -6.71 13.78 9.47
C PRO A 290 -7.44 14.84 8.65
N GLY A 291 -7.82 14.53 7.41
CA GLY A 291 -8.62 15.42 6.56
C GLY A 291 -9.99 15.74 7.15
N ALA A 292 -10.69 14.72 7.68
CA ALA A 292 -11.97 14.91 8.37
C ALA A 292 -11.81 15.73 9.66
N ILE A 293 -10.74 15.51 10.42
CA ILE A 293 -10.42 16.28 11.63
C ILE A 293 -10.19 17.76 11.26
N VAL A 294 -9.43 18.06 10.20
CA VAL A 294 -9.23 19.42 9.72
C VAL A 294 -10.55 20.08 9.34
N ALA A 295 -11.45 19.37 8.64
CA ALA A 295 -12.77 19.88 8.29
C ALA A 295 -13.66 20.19 9.52
N ILE A 296 -13.59 19.35 10.55
CA ILE A 296 -14.30 19.56 11.83
C ILE A 296 -13.69 20.74 12.59
N LEU A 297 -12.34 20.86 12.65
CA LEU A 297 -11.67 22.00 13.27
C LEU A 297 -11.99 23.31 12.54
N LEU A 298 -12.13 23.27 11.22
CA LEU A 298 -12.58 24.38 10.41
C LEU A 298 -14.00 24.81 10.81
N THR A 299 -14.90 23.84 10.96
CA THR A 299 -16.26 24.08 11.45
C THR A 299 -16.26 24.68 12.85
N MET A 300 -15.41 24.18 13.75
CA MET A 300 -15.24 24.70 15.10
C MET A 300 -14.77 26.16 15.08
N LEU A 301 -13.84 26.50 14.20
CA LEU A 301 -13.35 27.88 14.05
C LEU A 301 -14.49 28.82 13.60
N ILE A 302 -15.35 28.39 12.68
CA ILE A 302 -16.55 29.13 12.27
C ILE A 302 -17.45 29.41 13.45
N VAL A 303 -17.73 28.40 14.25
CA VAL A 303 -18.60 28.52 15.42
C VAL A 303 -18.01 29.43 16.49
N LEU A 304 -16.69 29.31 16.74
CA LEU A 304 -15.98 30.12 17.71
C LEU A 304 -15.85 31.59 17.31
N SER A 305 -15.84 31.91 16.02
CA SER A 305 -15.75 33.30 15.55
C SER A 305 -16.94 34.17 15.94
N GLY A 306 -18.10 33.55 16.14
CA GLY A 306 -19.29 34.24 16.67
C GLY A 306 -19.41 34.20 18.19
N SER A 307 -18.35 33.74 18.92
CA SER A 307 -18.43 33.49 20.36
C SER A 307 -18.79 34.73 21.20
N ASP A 308 -18.27 35.89 20.87
CA ASP A 308 -18.52 37.11 21.68
C ASP A 308 -19.95 37.62 21.50
N ARG A 309 -20.54 37.52 20.31
CA ARG A 309 -21.95 37.79 20.09
C ARG A 309 -22.80 36.75 20.81
N ARG A 310 -22.42 35.48 20.69
CA ARG A 310 -23.15 34.39 21.35
C ARG A 310 -23.10 34.51 22.87
N LYS A 311 -21.97 34.90 23.47
CA LYS A 311 -21.88 35.21 24.92
C LYS A 311 -22.82 36.34 25.35
N ARG A 312 -22.92 37.42 24.55
CA ARG A 312 -23.88 38.52 24.80
C ARG A 312 -25.34 38.04 24.69
N ASP A 313 -25.65 37.26 23.65
CA ASP A 313 -27.01 36.70 23.46
C ASP A 313 -27.37 35.77 24.62
N ILE A 314 -26.44 34.93 25.08
CA ILE A 314 -26.59 34.05 26.26
C ILE A 314 -26.83 34.87 27.52
N ALA A 315 -26.02 35.90 27.75
CA ALA A 315 -26.16 36.79 28.92
C ALA A 315 -27.53 37.52 28.91
N LEU A 316 -27.99 38.03 27.75
CA LEU A 316 -29.28 38.64 27.58
C LEU A 316 -30.46 37.66 27.84
N LEU A 317 -30.32 36.40 27.36
CA LEU A 317 -31.33 35.36 27.63
C LEU A 317 -31.38 34.99 29.11
N GLN A 318 -30.26 34.88 29.79
CA GLN A 318 -30.18 34.66 31.24
C GLN A 318 -30.80 35.80 32.05
N MET A 319 -30.53 37.06 31.66
CA MET A 319 -31.17 38.22 32.28
C MET A 319 -32.70 38.23 32.09
N ARG A 320 -33.21 37.61 31.04
CA ARG A 320 -34.63 37.42 30.78
C ARG A 320 -35.23 36.16 31.42
N GLY A 321 -34.45 35.45 32.28
CA GLY A 321 -34.90 34.29 33.03
C GLY A 321 -34.79 32.93 32.31
N ALA A 322 -34.09 32.86 31.18
CA ALA A 322 -33.87 31.57 30.47
C ALA A 322 -32.99 30.64 31.28
N SER A 323 -33.41 29.39 31.45
CA SER A 323 -32.64 28.36 32.15
C SER A 323 -31.43 27.89 31.34
N ARG A 324 -30.43 27.32 32.02
CA ARG A 324 -29.25 26.76 31.35
C ARG A 324 -29.64 25.66 30.36
N SER A 325 -30.63 24.83 30.69
CA SER A 325 -31.11 23.74 29.83
C SER A 325 -31.81 24.30 28.57
N GLU A 326 -32.55 25.38 28.67
CA GLU A 326 -33.17 26.04 27.51
C GLU A 326 -32.13 26.60 26.55
N ILE A 327 -31.09 27.26 27.06
CA ILE A 327 -30.01 27.81 26.24
C ILE A 327 -29.22 26.68 25.54
N LEU A 328 -28.90 25.59 26.28
CA LEU A 328 -28.26 24.43 25.67
C LEU A 328 -29.13 23.74 24.63
N SER A 329 -30.46 23.64 24.89
CA SER A 329 -31.39 23.07 23.90
C SER A 329 -31.48 23.90 22.62
N MET A 330 -31.41 25.24 22.71
CA MET A 330 -31.37 26.12 21.54
C MET A 330 -30.06 25.92 20.74
N SER A 331 -28.94 25.83 21.43
CA SER A 331 -27.62 25.50 20.79
C SER A 331 -27.62 24.10 20.17
N GLY A 332 -28.29 23.14 20.81
CA GLY A 332 -28.51 21.78 20.28
C GLY A 332 -29.35 21.77 19.00
N ILE A 333 -30.42 22.56 18.93
CA ILE A 333 -31.23 22.68 17.71
C ILE A 333 -30.42 23.31 16.57
N GLU A 334 -29.61 24.33 16.86
CA GLU A 334 -28.72 24.96 15.87
C GLU A 334 -27.68 23.92 15.36
N ALA A 335 -27.10 23.13 16.26
CA ALA A 335 -26.17 22.07 15.95
C ALA A 335 -26.79 20.97 15.08
N LEU A 336 -28.00 20.53 15.44
CA LEU A 336 -28.74 19.52 14.68
C LEU A 336 -29.11 20.03 13.28
N LEU A 337 -29.48 21.29 13.14
CA LEU A 337 -29.77 21.88 11.83
C LEU A 337 -28.51 21.88 10.94
N VAL A 338 -27.39 22.39 11.47
CA VAL A 338 -26.12 22.44 10.74
C VAL A 338 -25.63 21.03 10.41
N GLY A 339 -25.69 20.11 11.40
CA GLY A 339 -25.30 18.72 11.25
C GLY A 339 -26.15 17.98 10.22
N ALA A 340 -27.47 18.15 10.25
CA ALA A 340 -28.38 17.52 9.30
C ALA A 340 -28.18 18.03 7.86
N ILE A 341 -28.08 19.35 7.67
CA ILE A 341 -27.79 19.92 6.35
C ILE A 341 -26.43 19.42 5.84
N GLY A 342 -25.40 19.49 6.69
CA GLY A 342 -24.05 19.03 6.34
C GLY A 342 -24.01 17.53 6.04
N ALA A 343 -24.70 16.71 6.83
CA ALA A 343 -24.76 15.26 6.61
C ALA A 343 -25.48 14.91 5.31
N VAL A 344 -26.66 15.47 5.07
CA VAL A 344 -27.42 15.19 3.85
C VAL A 344 -26.66 15.65 2.60
N THR A 345 -26.12 16.88 2.61
CA THR A 345 -25.35 17.39 1.47
C THR A 345 -24.03 16.67 1.30
N GLY A 346 -23.36 16.25 2.40
CA GLY A 346 -22.12 15.49 2.36
C GLY A 346 -22.30 14.08 1.81
N VAL A 347 -23.34 13.36 2.26
CA VAL A 347 -23.70 12.04 1.72
C VAL A 347 -24.13 12.13 0.25
N ALA A 348 -24.95 13.14 -0.10
CA ALA A 348 -25.34 13.35 -1.49
C ALA A 348 -24.14 13.64 -2.40
N LEU A 349 -23.19 14.47 -1.95
CA LEU A 349 -21.97 14.76 -2.68
C LEU A 349 -21.09 13.51 -2.81
N ALA A 350 -20.96 12.72 -1.74
CA ALA A 350 -20.23 11.46 -1.76
C ALA A 350 -20.85 10.48 -2.77
N ALA A 351 -22.18 10.36 -2.79
CA ALA A 351 -22.88 9.48 -3.74
C ALA A 351 -22.67 9.90 -5.21
N VAL A 352 -22.55 11.20 -5.47
CA VAL A 352 -22.24 11.73 -6.82
C VAL A 352 -20.78 11.51 -7.20
N LEU A 353 -19.86 11.61 -6.25
CA LEU A 353 -18.42 11.47 -6.49
C LEU A 353 -17.95 10.00 -6.46
N ALA A 354 -18.65 9.13 -5.73
CA ALA A 354 -18.26 7.72 -5.61
C ALA A 354 -18.01 7.02 -6.96
N PRO A 355 -18.83 7.17 -8.02
CA PRO A 355 -18.58 6.54 -9.31
C PRO A 355 -17.31 7.01 -10.03
N ILE A 356 -16.72 8.14 -9.64
CA ILE A 356 -15.47 8.65 -10.21
C ILE A 356 -14.26 7.84 -9.69
N PHE A 357 -14.35 7.38 -8.44
CA PHE A 357 -13.28 6.67 -7.74
C PHE A 357 -13.51 5.15 -7.67
N VAL A 358 -14.73 4.71 -7.90
CA VAL A 358 -15.16 3.31 -7.75
C VAL A 358 -16.02 2.91 -8.94
N SER A 359 -15.60 1.86 -9.65
CA SER A 359 -16.22 1.43 -10.92
C SER A 359 -17.34 0.39 -10.80
N SER A 360 -17.72 -0.03 -9.57
CA SER A 360 -18.72 -1.08 -9.33
C SER A 360 -20.05 -0.55 -8.78
N ALA A 361 -21.10 -1.37 -8.90
CA ALA A 361 -22.39 -1.08 -8.29
C ALA A 361 -22.31 -1.08 -6.75
N MET A 362 -23.02 -0.14 -6.12
CA MET A 362 -22.99 0.03 -4.66
C MET A 362 -23.60 -1.18 -3.93
N ASN A 363 -22.88 -1.67 -2.94
CA ASN A 363 -23.26 -2.77 -2.07
C ASN A 363 -23.98 -2.30 -0.79
N THR A 364 -24.70 -3.20 -0.11
CA THR A 364 -25.37 -2.89 1.17
C THR A 364 -24.42 -2.38 2.26
N ALA A 365 -23.17 -2.84 2.28
CA ALA A 365 -22.14 -2.39 3.23
C ALA A 365 -21.79 -0.90 3.06
N GLU A 366 -21.82 -0.38 1.84
CA GLU A 366 -21.54 1.03 1.55
C GLU A 366 -22.62 1.96 2.08
N TYR A 367 -23.90 1.54 2.06
CA TYR A 367 -25.00 2.29 2.68
C TYR A 367 -24.85 2.42 4.20
N TYR A 368 -24.31 1.39 4.88
CA TYR A 368 -23.97 1.49 6.30
C TYR A 368 -22.87 2.54 6.56
N TRP A 369 -21.87 2.62 5.69
CA TRP A 369 -20.84 3.65 5.78
C TRP A 369 -21.37 5.05 5.53
N PHE A 370 -22.28 5.24 4.58
CA PHE A 370 -22.95 6.54 4.38
C PHE A 370 -23.75 6.95 5.62
N ALA A 371 -24.49 6.03 6.21
CA ALA A 371 -25.22 6.29 7.44
C ALA A 371 -24.30 6.63 8.62
N ALA A 372 -23.22 5.86 8.79
CA ALA A 372 -22.21 6.09 9.84
C ALA A 372 -21.52 7.45 9.66
N ALA A 373 -21.11 7.80 8.44
CA ALA A 373 -20.52 9.10 8.13
C ALA A 373 -21.50 10.26 8.40
N GLY A 374 -22.75 10.11 8.01
CA GLY A 374 -23.79 11.10 8.30
C GLY A 374 -24.01 11.29 9.80
N LEU A 375 -24.13 10.21 10.56
CA LEU A 375 -24.27 10.25 12.01
C LEU A 375 -23.03 10.85 12.70
N SER A 376 -21.82 10.52 12.24
CA SER A 376 -20.58 11.10 12.77
C SER A 376 -20.52 12.61 12.54
N GLY A 377 -20.97 13.10 11.37
CA GLY A 377 -21.07 14.52 11.07
C GLY A 377 -22.07 15.26 11.97
N ILE A 378 -23.25 14.67 12.23
CA ILE A 378 -24.23 15.21 13.17
C ILE A 378 -23.63 15.25 14.59
N PHE A 379 -22.98 14.17 15.02
CA PHE A 379 -22.32 14.11 16.32
C PHE A 379 -21.20 15.16 16.45
N ALA A 380 -20.35 15.29 15.44
CA ALA A 380 -19.32 16.31 15.41
C ALA A 380 -19.90 17.72 15.50
N SER A 381 -21.00 18.00 14.78
CA SER A 381 -21.71 19.27 14.88
C SER A 381 -22.21 19.53 16.29
N LEU A 382 -22.81 18.53 16.95
CA LEU A 382 -23.25 18.65 18.35
C LEU A 382 -22.09 19.00 19.28
N VAL A 383 -20.96 18.31 19.15
CA VAL A 383 -19.76 18.58 19.96
C VAL A 383 -19.25 20.00 19.74
N VAL A 384 -19.13 20.42 18.47
CA VAL A 384 -18.60 21.74 18.09
C VAL A 384 -19.47 22.89 18.59
N PHE A 385 -20.78 22.72 18.69
CA PHE A 385 -21.69 23.77 19.16
C PHE A 385 -21.95 23.73 20.68
N LEU A 386 -22.14 22.52 21.25
CA LEU A 386 -22.52 22.38 22.65
C LEU A 386 -21.36 22.64 23.61
N ILE A 387 -20.13 22.19 23.28
CA ILE A 387 -18.98 22.38 24.17
C ILE A 387 -18.68 23.87 24.40
N PRO A 388 -18.55 24.74 23.38
CA PRO A 388 -18.34 26.16 23.61
C PRO A 388 -19.50 26.83 24.32
N SER A 389 -20.74 26.42 24.04
CA SER A 389 -21.92 26.97 24.70
C SER A 389 -21.98 26.60 26.19
N TRP A 390 -21.64 25.37 26.53
CA TRP A 390 -21.55 24.89 27.92
C TRP A 390 -20.43 25.60 28.69
N LEU A 391 -19.25 25.77 28.09
CA LEU A 391 -18.15 26.53 28.68
C LEU A 391 -18.50 28.00 28.88
N ALA A 392 -19.23 28.62 27.94
CA ALA A 392 -19.70 29.98 28.08
C ALA A 392 -20.69 30.12 29.26
N LEU A 393 -21.63 29.18 29.44
CA LEU A 393 -22.58 29.14 30.55
C LEU A 393 -21.92 28.95 31.92
N ARG A 394 -20.82 28.17 31.96
CA ARG A 394 -20.06 27.93 33.18
C ARG A 394 -19.30 29.20 33.66
N ASN A 395 -18.84 29.98 32.69
CA ASN A 395 -18.00 31.18 32.95
C ASN A 395 -18.82 32.49 33.06
N THR A 396 -20.14 32.47 32.90
CA THR A 396 -21.07 33.59 33.01
C THR A 396 -21.63 33.74 34.42
N ALA A 397 -20.97 33.23 35.47
CA ALA A 397 -21.25 33.65 36.81
C ALA A 397 -20.96 35.18 36.91
N LEU A 398 -21.95 35.95 37.37
CA LEU A 398 -21.97 37.40 37.38
C LEU A 398 -20.75 38.05 38.09
N GLU A 399 -19.94 37.28 38.80
CA GLU A 399 -18.72 37.70 39.47
C GLU A 399 -17.56 38.06 38.52
N ASN A 400 -17.55 37.54 37.28
CA ASN A 400 -16.45 37.78 36.35
C ASN A 400 -16.56 39.06 35.51
N THR A 401 -17.63 39.80 35.60
CA THR A 401 -17.80 41.06 34.87
C THR A 401 -17.11 42.23 35.50
N VAL A 402 -16.61 42.11 36.75
CA VAL A 402 -15.98 43.15 37.52
C VAL A 402 -14.49 42.87 37.85
N GLN A 403 -13.95 41.71 37.50
CA GLN A 403 -12.52 41.44 37.74
C GLN A 403 -11.62 42.13 36.73
N PRO A 404 -10.57 42.84 37.25
CA PRO A 404 -9.66 43.60 36.42
C PRO A 404 -8.88 42.66 35.48
N ARG A 405 -8.59 43.16 34.27
CA ARG A 405 -7.79 42.58 33.20
C ARG A 405 -6.42 41.95 33.56
N THR A 406 -6.07 41.89 34.86
CA THR A 406 -4.78 41.38 35.33
C THR A 406 -4.62 39.86 35.31
N LEU A 407 -5.70 39.06 35.24
CA LEU A 407 -5.65 37.61 35.16
C LEU A 407 -5.62 37.04 33.72
N ALA A 408 -5.70 37.91 32.70
CA ALA A 408 -5.61 37.50 31.29
C ALA A 408 -4.20 37.04 30.84
N TYR A 409 -3.23 37.07 31.70
CA TYR A 409 -1.84 36.69 31.42
C TYR A 409 -1.45 35.28 31.84
N LEU A 410 -2.35 34.51 32.48
CA LEU A 410 -2.05 33.13 32.79
C LEU A 410 -2.07 32.33 31.48
N ALA A 411 -0.97 31.65 31.18
CA ALA A 411 -0.87 30.73 30.04
C ALA A 411 -1.96 29.67 30.15
N PRO A 412 -2.54 29.21 29.04
CA PRO A 412 -3.53 28.14 29.09
C PRO A 412 -2.97 26.90 29.81
N THR A 413 -3.80 26.18 30.56
CA THR A 413 -3.37 25.07 31.42
C THR A 413 -2.54 24.05 30.67
N TRP A 414 -2.84 23.76 29.40
CA TRP A 414 -2.08 22.84 28.57
C TRP A 414 -0.63 23.33 28.29
N GLN A 415 -0.39 24.63 28.23
CA GLN A 415 0.97 25.20 28.10
C GLN A 415 1.76 25.10 29.42
N ILE A 416 1.07 25.19 30.55
CA ILE A 416 1.70 25.04 31.85
C ILE A 416 2.17 23.61 32.07
N PHE A 417 1.35 22.64 31.69
CA PHE A 417 1.68 21.22 31.78
C PHE A 417 2.58 20.72 30.66
N GLY A 418 2.91 21.54 29.66
CA GLY A 418 3.78 21.13 28.55
C GLY A 418 3.22 19.99 27.69
N ILE A 419 1.89 19.93 27.50
CA ILE A 419 1.21 18.85 26.75
C ILE A 419 1.76 18.73 25.32
N ASP A 420 2.14 19.83 24.70
CA ASP A 420 2.80 19.86 23.38
C ASP A 420 4.13 19.09 23.38
N ILE A 421 4.97 19.32 24.37
CA ILE A 421 6.26 18.63 24.52
C ILE A 421 6.04 17.15 24.88
N LEU A 422 5.07 16.88 25.77
CA LEU A 422 4.73 15.51 26.16
C LEU A 422 4.26 14.66 24.95
N LEU A 423 3.39 15.23 24.09
CA LEU A 423 2.92 14.53 22.88
C LEU A 423 4.06 14.27 21.89
N LEU A 424 4.96 15.24 21.71
CA LEU A 424 6.14 15.05 20.86
C LEU A 424 7.11 14.00 21.43
N ALA A 425 7.32 14.01 22.74
CA ALA A 425 8.15 13.02 23.40
C ALA A 425 7.54 11.62 23.29
N LEU A 426 6.22 11.49 23.43
CA LEU A 426 5.50 10.23 23.27
C LEU A 426 5.55 9.74 21.82
N ALA A 427 5.39 10.64 20.85
CA ALA A 427 5.55 10.32 19.44
C ALA A 427 6.96 9.77 19.14
N TRP A 428 7.98 10.43 19.65
CA TRP A 428 9.37 10.01 19.50
C TRP A 428 9.66 8.67 20.20
N PHE A 429 9.12 8.48 21.40
CA PHE A 429 9.30 7.23 22.16
C PHE A 429 8.71 6.03 21.43
N ILE A 430 7.45 6.15 20.92
CA ILE A 430 6.82 5.09 20.13
C ILE A 430 7.61 4.84 18.83
N PHE A 431 8.01 5.92 18.16
CA PHE A 431 8.83 5.82 16.96
C PHE A 431 10.14 5.06 17.22
N TRP A 432 10.85 5.41 18.28
CA TRP A 432 12.11 4.74 18.65
C TRP A 432 11.91 3.26 18.96
N GLN A 433 10.84 2.91 19.69
CA GLN A 433 10.52 1.54 20.04
C GLN A 433 10.24 0.70 18.78
N VAL A 434 9.46 1.22 17.85
CA VAL A 434 9.07 0.50 16.63
C VAL A 434 10.21 0.46 15.60
N SER A 435 10.95 1.56 15.43
CA SER A 435 12.05 1.62 14.46
C SER A 435 13.27 0.80 14.84
N SER A 436 13.40 0.41 16.13
CA SER A 436 14.52 -0.43 16.59
C SER A 436 14.42 -1.89 16.13
N THR A 437 13.26 -2.32 15.67
CA THR A 437 13.06 -3.70 15.17
C THR A 437 13.66 -3.95 13.77
N GLY A 438 14.03 -2.90 13.03
CA GLY A 438 14.67 -3.01 11.71
C GLY A 438 13.78 -3.64 10.63
N TYR A 439 14.19 -3.49 9.38
CA TYR A 439 13.62 -4.28 8.28
C TYR A 439 14.15 -5.72 8.44
N GLN A 440 13.27 -6.63 8.79
CA GLN A 440 13.49 -8.06 8.63
C GLN A 440 12.59 -8.50 7.49
N VAL A 441 13.20 -9.07 6.44
CA VAL A 441 12.46 -9.94 5.55
C VAL A 441 11.90 -11.01 6.47
N VAL A 442 10.59 -10.98 6.71
CA VAL A 442 9.94 -12.08 7.39
C VAL A 442 9.95 -13.18 6.34
N ALA A 443 11.00 -14.02 6.37
CA ALA A 443 10.94 -15.34 5.79
C ALA A 443 9.75 -16.00 6.45
N ALA A 444 8.58 -15.90 5.81
CA ALA A 444 7.45 -16.67 6.23
C ALA A 444 7.87 -18.11 6.07
N PRO A 445 7.84 -18.96 7.11
CA PRO A 445 7.88 -20.38 6.88
C PRO A 445 6.79 -20.65 5.84
N GLU A 446 7.18 -21.31 4.75
CA GLU A 446 6.41 -21.50 3.53
C GLU A 446 4.89 -21.54 3.79
N GLY A 447 4.17 -20.51 3.36
CA GLY A 447 2.71 -20.47 3.38
C GLY A 447 1.99 -19.78 4.53
N VAL A 448 2.66 -19.17 5.50
CA VAL A 448 2.00 -18.41 6.57
C VAL A 448 2.56 -16.99 6.66
N ALA A 449 1.95 -16.06 5.94
CA ALA A 449 2.23 -14.64 6.11
C ALA A 449 1.70 -14.18 7.49
N THR A 450 2.51 -14.27 8.53
CA THR A 450 2.22 -13.71 9.85
C THR A 450 2.92 -12.38 10.02
N ALA A 451 2.54 -11.37 9.24
CA ALA A 451 2.88 -10.01 9.54
C ALA A 451 2.05 -9.56 10.76
N THR A 452 2.59 -9.66 11.96
CA THR A 452 1.99 -9.07 13.16
C THR A 452 2.15 -7.55 13.09
N VAL A 453 1.14 -6.87 12.59
CA VAL A 453 1.12 -5.41 12.51
C VAL A 453 1.03 -4.83 13.92
N ASP A 454 2.03 -4.05 14.32
CA ASP A 454 1.96 -3.31 15.58
C ASP A 454 1.12 -2.04 15.40
N TYR A 455 -0.18 -2.13 15.68
CA TYR A 455 -1.12 -1.01 15.60
C TYR A 455 -0.73 0.20 16.47
N LYS A 456 0.14 0.04 17.49
CA LYS A 456 0.63 1.14 18.31
C LYS A 456 1.49 2.11 17.49
N ALA A 457 2.13 1.62 16.42
CA ALA A 457 2.92 2.43 15.52
C ALA A 457 2.14 3.62 14.96
N TYR A 458 0.85 3.44 14.64
CA TYR A 458 -0.01 4.49 14.10
C TYR A 458 -0.29 5.64 15.07
N ALA A 459 -0.10 5.45 16.37
CA ALA A 459 -0.27 6.54 17.34
C ALA A 459 0.85 7.58 17.24
N ALA A 460 2.05 7.20 16.81
CA ALA A 460 3.20 8.10 16.77
C ALA A 460 3.00 9.31 15.81
N PRO A 461 2.60 9.14 14.53
CA PRO A 461 2.31 10.26 13.64
C PRO A 461 1.15 11.13 14.12
N ALA A 462 0.12 10.54 14.74
CA ALA A 462 -1.00 11.29 15.30
C ALA A 462 -0.56 12.20 16.46
N PHE A 463 0.27 11.69 17.38
CA PHE A 463 0.86 12.49 18.45
C PHE A 463 1.85 13.54 17.93
N LEU A 464 2.63 13.21 16.90
CA LEU A 464 3.51 14.17 16.24
C LEU A 464 2.70 15.32 15.64
N TRP A 465 1.63 15.02 14.91
CA TRP A 465 0.77 16.03 14.29
C TRP A 465 0.10 16.95 15.32
N ALA A 466 -0.54 16.36 16.34
CA ALA A 466 -1.18 17.12 17.41
C ALA A 466 -0.17 17.92 18.25
N GLY A 467 0.97 17.31 18.62
CA GLY A 467 2.03 17.97 19.39
C GLY A 467 2.67 19.12 18.62
N SER A 468 2.94 18.92 17.31
CA SER A 468 3.47 19.98 16.44
C SER A 468 2.51 21.16 16.28
N ALA A 469 1.19 20.90 16.16
CA ALA A 469 0.18 21.96 16.11
C ALA A 469 0.13 22.78 17.40
N LEU A 470 0.19 22.13 18.56
CA LEU A 470 0.23 22.80 19.86
C LEU A 470 1.55 23.57 20.07
N LEU A 471 2.68 22.97 19.68
CA LEU A 471 3.99 23.64 19.74
C LEU A 471 4.02 24.86 18.83
N LEU A 472 3.52 24.75 17.59
CA LEU A 472 3.37 25.89 16.69
C LEU A 472 2.50 26.99 17.30
N MET A 473 1.39 26.62 17.94
CA MET A 473 0.52 27.56 18.63
C MET A 473 1.24 28.29 19.75
N ARG A 474 2.09 27.61 20.53
CA ARG A 474 2.93 28.20 21.58
C ARG A 474 3.98 29.16 21.00
N LEU A 475 4.81 28.61 20.08
CA LEU A 475 5.95 29.38 19.53
C LEU A 475 5.48 30.59 18.72
N PHE A 476 4.45 30.45 17.90
CA PHE A 476 3.94 31.55 17.10
C PHE A 476 3.25 32.62 17.97
N SER A 477 2.55 32.22 19.03
CA SER A 477 1.98 33.17 19.98
C SER A 477 3.08 33.97 20.74
N LEU A 478 4.17 33.29 21.10
CA LEU A 478 5.35 33.97 21.71
C LEU A 478 6.02 34.92 20.72
N PHE A 479 6.19 34.48 19.47
CA PHE A 479 6.74 35.33 18.41
C PHE A 479 5.89 36.60 18.18
N MET A 480 4.56 36.43 18.10
CA MET A 480 3.64 37.59 17.94
C MET A 480 3.71 38.59 19.09
N ARG A 481 3.96 38.09 20.30
CA ARG A 481 4.04 38.98 21.50
C ARG A 481 5.38 39.69 21.63
N HIS A 482 6.49 39.01 21.35
CA HIS A 482 7.85 39.51 21.58
C HIS A 482 8.57 39.95 20.30
N GLY A 483 8.18 39.43 19.15
CA GLY A 483 8.81 39.68 17.84
C GLY A 483 8.31 40.93 17.11
N ARG A 484 7.74 41.91 17.81
CA ARG A 484 7.15 43.11 17.20
C ARG A 484 8.09 43.83 16.23
N ASN A 485 9.36 43.94 16.57
CA ASN A 485 10.37 44.65 15.76
C ASN A 485 10.67 43.89 14.45
N VAL A 486 10.74 42.55 14.53
CA VAL A 486 10.91 41.67 13.35
C VAL A 486 9.67 41.77 12.46
N LEU A 487 8.49 41.77 13.08
CA LEU A 487 7.22 41.88 12.37
C LEU A 487 7.12 43.21 11.62
N GLU A 488 7.59 44.33 12.24
CA GLU A 488 7.64 45.63 11.61
C GLU A 488 8.54 45.64 10.38
N GLN A 489 9.73 45.05 10.48
CA GLN A 489 10.66 44.93 9.34
C GLN A 489 10.08 44.08 8.19
N VAL A 490 9.49 42.91 8.49
CA VAL A 490 8.89 42.01 7.51
C VAL A 490 7.70 42.66 6.82
N LEU A 491 6.91 43.48 7.53
CA LEU A 491 5.73 44.13 6.99
C LEU A 491 6.03 45.46 6.28
N HIS A 492 7.23 45.98 6.42
CA HIS A 492 7.59 47.27 5.82
C HIS A 492 7.36 47.39 4.34
N PRO A 493 7.66 46.34 3.49
CA PRO A 493 7.40 46.38 2.05
C PRO A 493 5.92 46.51 1.70
N ILE A 494 4.98 46.01 2.54
CA ILE A 494 3.55 45.96 2.31
C ILE A 494 2.82 47.14 2.92
N ALA A 495 3.16 47.47 4.18
CA ALA A 495 2.47 48.46 4.99
C ALA A 495 3.18 49.80 5.03
N ALA A 496 4.42 49.91 4.54
CA ALA A 496 5.26 51.12 4.52
C ALA A 496 5.19 51.90 5.86
N VAL A 497 4.73 53.14 5.87
CA VAL A 497 4.62 54.00 7.05
C VAL A 497 3.73 53.41 8.13
N PHE A 498 2.79 52.51 7.79
CA PHE A 498 1.87 51.89 8.78
C PHE A 498 2.42 50.61 9.41
N SER A 499 3.63 50.16 9.06
CA SER A 499 4.19 48.89 9.56
C SER A 499 4.19 48.81 11.09
N LYS A 500 4.50 49.90 11.80
CA LYS A 500 4.42 49.98 13.26
C LYS A 500 3.00 49.79 13.80
N THR A 501 2.02 50.39 13.16
CA THR A 501 0.62 50.33 13.62
C THR A 501 0.04 48.95 13.33
N VAL A 502 0.36 48.36 12.17
CA VAL A 502 -0.07 47.02 11.76
C VAL A 502 0.56 45.96 12.68
N SER A 503 1.87 46.02 12.94
CA SER A 503 2.55 45.08 13.82
C SER A 503 2.01 45.15 15.26
N ALA A 504 1.73 46.36 15.78
CA ALA A 504 1.11 46.54 17.09
C ALA A 504 -0.32 45.96 17.15
N SER A 505 -1.12 46.15 16.11
CA SER A 505 -2.48 45.58 16.01
C SER A 505 -2.44 44.06 15.98
N LEU A 506 -1.57 43.46 15.14
CA LEU A 506 -1.40 42.02 15.04
C LEU A 506 -0.90 41.38 16.34
N SER A 507 0.05 42.02 17.02
CA SER A 507 0.54 41.56 18.31
C SER A 507 -0.56 41.55 19.38
N ARG A 508 -1.47 42.53 19.39
CA ARG A 508 -2.61 42.56 20.32
C ARG A 508 -3.62 41.47 20.04
N GLU A 509 -3.79 41.11 18.79
CA GLU A 509 -4.70 40.05 18.35
C GLU A 509 -3.98 38.71 18.10
N SER A 510 -2.82 38.52 18.74
CA SER A 510 -1.95 37.36 18.55
C SER A 510 -2.68 36.00 18.60
N GLY A 511 -3.67 35.83 19.49
CA GLY A 511 -4.40 34.60 19.65
C GLY A 511 -5.25 34.22 18.44
N ARG A 512 -5.78 35.19 17.69
CA ARG A 512 -6.56 34.94 16.46
C ARG A 512 -5.64 34.59 15.29
N VAL A 513 -4.61 35.41 15.09
CA VAL A 513 -3.63 35.18 14.02
C VAL A 513 -2.95 33.83 14.19
N THR A 514 -2.57 33.46 15.42
CA THR A 514 -1.98 32.16 15.73
C THR A 514 -2.92 30.99 15.38
N LYS A 515 -4.21 31.07 15.72
CA LYS A 515 -5.19 30.06 15.35
C LYS A 515 -5.29 29.90 13.83
N GLY A 516 -5.24 31.02 13.10
CA GLY A 516 -5.23 31.02 11.65
C GLY A 516 -4.01 30.32 11.07
N VAL A 517 -2.81 30.63 11.57
CA VAL A 517 -1.55 29.99 11.17
C VAL A 517 -1.59 28.49 11.44
N VAL A 518 -2.05 28.07 12.61
CA VAL A 518 -2.15 26.65 12.97
C VAL A 518 -3.14 25.91 12.05
N MET A 519 -4.28 26.50 11.72
CA MET A 519 -5.25 25.88 10.82
C MET A 519 -4.70 25.71 9.41
N VAL A 520 -4.04 26.73 8.87
CA VAL A 520 -3.39 26.62 7.55
C VAL A 520 -2.27 25.59 7.61
N ALA A 521 -1.47 25.58 8.67
CA ALA A 521 -0.40 24.59 8.84
C ALA A 521 -0.93 23.15 8.92
N LEU A 522 -2.03 22.90 9.64
CA LEU A 522 -2.65 21.58 9.71
C LEU A 522 -3.19 21.12 8.37
N ALA A 523 -3.88 22.00 7.62
CA ALA A 523 -4.40 21.66 6.30
C ALA A 523 -3.26 21.40 5.30
N MET A 524 -2.22 22.22 5.31
CA MET A 524 -1.05 22.05 4.45
C MET A 524 -0.23 20.82 4.84
N SER A 525 -0.05 20.56 6.15
CA SER A 525 0.71 19.37 6.59
C SER A 525 0.01 18.06 6.21
N PHE A 526 -1.30 18.01 6.29
CA PHE A 526 -2.08 16.87 5.80
C PHE A 526 -1.84 16.64 4.30
N ALA A 527 -2.06 17.68 3.48
CA ALA A 527 -1.89 17.58 2.03
C ALA A 527 -0.46 17.17 1.62
N VAL A 528 0.54 17.74 2.27
CA VAL A 528 1.95 17.50 1.95
C VAL A 528 2.40 16.11 2.41
N SER A 529 2.00 15.68 3.62
CA SER A 529 2.35 14.34 4.11
C SER A 529 1.75 13.24 3.25
N THR A 530 0.47 13.37 2.88
CA THR A 530 -0.20 12.42 1.99
C THR A 530 0.46 12.40 0.59
N ALA A 531 0.78 13.57 0.03
CA ALA A 531 1.39 13.65 -1.30
C ALA A 531 2.80 13.01 -1.34
N ILE A 532 3.66 13.30 -0.37
CA ILE A 532 5.00 12.71 -0.29
C ILE A 532 4.91 11.20 -0.06
N PHE A 533 4.05 10.75 0.85
CA PHE A 533 3.87 9.34 1.14
C PHE A 533 3.39 8.59 -0.11
N ASN A 534 2.37 9.12 -0.80
CA ASN A 534 1.85 8.50 -2.03
C ASN A 534 2.91 8.40 -3.13
N THR A 535 3.61 9.50 -3.43
CA THR A 535 4.62 9.49 -4.50
C THR A 535 5.78 8.56 -4.16
N THR A 536 6.16 8.46 -2.88
CA THR A 536 7.16 7.50 -2.41
C THR A 536 6.65 6.06 -2.59
N TYR A 537 5.39 5.81 -2.26
CA TYR A 537 4.75 4.50 -2.44
C TYR A 537 4.67 4.09 -3.92
N GLU A 538 4.21 4.98 -4.80
CA GLU A 538 4.16 4.72 -6.24
C GLU A 538 5.54 4.41 -6.83
N ASN A 539 6.56 5.14 -6.36
CA ASN A 539 7.93 4.87 -6.80
C ASN A 539 8.41 3.51 -6.31
N GLN A 540 8.08 3.14 -5.06
CA GLN A 540 8.49 1.86 -4.48
C GLN A 540 7.75 0.67 -5.13
N ALA A 541 6.49 0.83 -5.49
CA ALA A 541 5.75 -0.18 -6.24
C ALA A 541 6.39 -0.50 -7.61
N LYS A 542 7.03 0.50 -8.24
CA LYS A 542 7.83 0.26 -9.45
C LYS A 542 9.12 -0.50 -9.15
N VAL A 543 9.76 -0.24 -8.00
CA VAL A 543 10.97 -0.96 -7.58
C VAL A 543 10.64 -2.43 -7.33
N ASP A 544 9.54 -2.73 -6.63
CA ASP A 544 9.06 -4.08 -6.38
C ASP A 544 8.68 -4.82 -7.68
N ALA A 545 7.99 -4.15 -8.60
CA ALA A 545 7.72 -4.71 -9.91
C ALA A 545 9.00 -4.97 -10.73
N THR A 546 10.02 -4.10 -10.60
CA THR A 546 11.33 -4.32 -11.23
C THR A 546 12.05 -5.51 -10.59
N LEU A 547 11.95 -5.69 -9.28
CA LEU A 547 12.50 -6.83 -8.57
C LEU A 547 11.90 -8.14 -9.11
N THR A 548 10.57 -8.19 -9.22
CA THR A 548 9.85 -9.38 -9.70
C THR A 548 10.10 -9.67 -11.18
N ASN A 549 10.06 -8.66 -12.04
CA ASN A 549 10.26 -8.84 -13.48
C ASN A 549 11.74 -8.91 -13.88
N GLY A 550 12.64 -8.42 -13.05
CA GLY A 550 14.07 -8.33 -13.29
C GLY A 550 14.52 -7.01 -13.92
N ALA A 551 13.76 -6.48 -14.87
CA ALA A 551 14.01 -5.21 -15.56
C ALA A 551 12.70 -4.63 -16.11
N ASP A 552 12.76 -3.54 -16.90
CA ASP A 552 11.58 -2.99 -17.59
C ASP A 552 10.94 -4.02 -18.53
N VAL A 553 11.76 -4.76 -19.26
CA VAL A 553 11.38 -5.94 -20.06
C VAL A 553 12.41 -7.04 -19.83
N THR A 554 11.96 -8.26 -19.70
CA THR A 554 12.82 -9.44 -19.49
C THR A 554 12.50 -10.51 -20.51
N ILE A 555 13.53 -11.09 -21.10
CA ILE A 555 13.43 -12.25 -21.96
C ILE A 555 14.02 -13.44 -21.20
N THR A 556 13.21 -14.45 -20.94
CA THR A 556 13.63 -15.67 -20.23
C THR A 556 13.63 -16.84 -21.19
N GLY A 557 14.72 -17.56 -21.24
CA GLY A 557 14.91 -18.82 -21.92
C GLY A 557 15.21 -19.96 -20.95
N THR A 558 15.72 -21.05 -21.49
CA THR A 558 16.16 -22.22 -20.71
C THR A 558 17.65 -22.46 -20.91
N THR A 559 18.27 -23.32 -20.09
CA THR A 559 19.68 -23.73 -20.28
C THR A 559 19.91 -24.34 -21.67
N ALA A 560 18.94 -25.06 -22.21
CA ALA A 560 18.99 -25.64 -23.55
C ALA A 560 18.76 -24.63 -24.68
N ASN A 561 17.95 -23.58 -24.42
CA ASN A 561 17.64 -22.47 -25.33
C ASN A 561 17.85 -21.12 -24.63
N PRO A 562 19.11 -20.69 -24.45
CA PRO A 562 19.43 -19.45 -23.76
C PRO A 562 19.00 -18.21 -24.57
N ALA A 563 18.67 -17.12 -23.89
CA ALA A 563 18.28 -15.86 -24.53
C ALA A 563 19.47 -15.03 -25.03
N SER A 564 20.67 -15.25 -24.49
CA SER A 564 21.87 -14.44 -24.80
C SER A 564 22.29 -14.37 -26.27
N PRO A 565 22.06 -15.37 -27.17
CA PRO A 565 22.37 -15.22 -28.60
C PRO A 565 21.61 -14.08 -29.28
N LEU A 566 20.51 -13.61 -28.73
CA LEU A 566 19.71 -12.49 -29.25
C LEU A 566 20.23 -11.11 -28.83
N LEU A 567 21.22 -11.02 -27.94
CA LEU A 567 21.67 -9.78 -27.32
C LEU A 567 22.01 -8.68 -28.33
N ASP A 568 22.75 -9.04 -29.40
CA ASP A 568 23.11 -8.08 -30.45
C ASP A 568 21.92 -7.57 -31.24
N THR A 569 20.90 -8.37 -31.42
CA THR A 569 19.65 -7.99 -32.10
C THR A 569 18.80 -7.11 -31.19
N ILE A 570 18.71 -7.46 -29.91
CA ILE A 570 18.00 -6.69 -28.88
C ILE A 570 18.59 -5.30 -28.75
N LEU A 571 19.92 -5.17 -28.63
CA LEU A 571 20.61 -3.88 -28.51
C LEU A 571 20.40 -2.97 -29.72
N LYS A 572 20.10 -3.49 -30.89
CA LYS A 572 19.79 -2.74 -32.11
C LYS A 572 18.31 -2.36 -32.24
N THR A 573 17.46 -2.91 -31.39
CA THR A 573 16.02 -2.66 -31.44
C THR A 573 15.70 -1.26 -30.92
N VAL A 574 14.88 -0.53 -31.67
CA VAL A 574 14.43 0.82 -31.27
C VAL A 574 13.64 0.74 -29.96
N GLY A 575 14.00 1.56 -29.00
CA GLY A 575 13.39 1.56 -27.68
C GLY A 575 14.19 0.86 -26.59
N VAL A 576 15.26 0.14 -26.94
CA VAL A 576 16.20 -0.43 -25.97
C VAL A 576 17.22 0.63 -25.55
N ALA A 577 17.29 0.92 -24.25
CA ALA A 577 18.31 1.81 -23.68
C ALA A 577 19.59 1.02 -23.31
N ASN A 578 19.42 -0.16 -22.72
CA ASN A 578 20.50 -1.08 -22.40
C ASN A 578 19.94 -2.51 -22.28
N ALA A 579 20.80 -3.52 -22.45
CA ALA A 579 20.43 -4.90 -22.23
C ALA A 579 21.64 -5.67 -21.64
N GLU A 580 21.38 -6.52 -20.63
CA GLU A 580 22.43 -7.27 -19.92
C GLU A 580 22.02 -8.74 -19.83
N PRO A 581 22.89 -9.68 -20.23
CA PRO A 581 22.63 -11.09 -20.07
C PRO A 581 22.87 -11.52 -18.63
N MET A 582 22.04 -12.42 -18.11
CA MET A 582 22.12 -13.00 -16.78
C MET A 582 21.95 -14.52 -16.87
N GLN A 583 22.83 -15.27 -16.26
CA GLN A 583 22.69 -16.73 -16.13
C GLN A 583 21.68 -17.04 -15.04
N HIS A 584 20.79 -17.99 -15.29
CA HIS A 584 19.90 -18.58 -14.29
C HIS A 584 20.04 -20.09 -14.37
N ARG A 585 20.67 -20.67 -13.38
CA ARG A 585 21.00 -22.09 -13.28
C ARG A 585 20.75 -22.58 -11.87
N TYR A 586 21.10 -23.82 -11.62
CA TYR A 586 20.94 -24.46 -10.33
C TYR A 586 22.30 -24.94 -9.80
N ALA A 587 22.47 -24.85 -8.49
CA ALA A 587 23.66 -25.30 -7.80
C ALA A 587 23.28 -26.04 -6.52
N TYR A 588 23.95 -27.12 -6.20
CA TYR A 588 23.78 -27.76 -4.90
C TYR A 588 24.67 -27.10 -3.84
N VAL A 589 24.03 -26.69 -2.74
CA VAL A 589 24.69 -26.32 -1.47
C VAL A 589 24.46 -27.51 -0.52
N GLY A 590 25.49 -28.31 -0.30
CA GLY A 590 25.28 -29.58 0.40
C GLY A 590 24.43 -30.55 -0.43
N ASN A 591 23.19 -30.81 0.02
CA ASN A 591 22.20 -31.63 -0.70
C ASN A 591 21.00 -30.79 -1.16
N ASP A 592 21.02 -29.53 -0.92
CA ASP A 592 19.94 -28.57 -1.28
C ASP A 592 20.25 -27.93 -2.63
N LEU A 593 19.27 -27.98 -3.55
CA LEU A 593 19.39 -27.43 -4.90
C LEU A 593 18.82 -26.02 -4.91
N GLN A 594 19.68 -25.04 -5.16
CA GLN A 594 19.33 -23.62 -5.10
C GLN A 594 19.52 -22.92 -6.44
N ASP A 595 18.77 -21.83 -6.65
CA ASP A 595 18.90 -20.97 -7.80
C ASP A 595 20.25 -20.27 -7.81
N LEU A 596 20.93 -20.25 -8.95
CA LEU A 596 22.24 -19.64 -9.16
C LEU A 596 22.15 -18.57 -10.25
N TYR A 597 22.36 -17.32 -9.86
CA TYR A 597 22.36 -16.19 -10.77
C TYR A 597 23.79 -15.75 -11.09
N GLY A 598 24.19 -15.92 -12.35
CA GLY A 598 25.47 -15.44 -12.84
C GLY A 598 25.34 -14.07 -13.49
N ILE A 599 26.02 -13.06 -12.95
CA ILE A 599 25.94 -11.68 -13.39
C ILE A 599 27.29 -11.11 -13.79
N ASN A 600 27.29 -10.01 -14.54
CA ASN A 600 28.45 -9.13 -14.67
C ASN A 600 28.31 -7.98 -13.65
N PRO A 601 29.09 -7.99 -12.55
CA PRO A 601 28.95 -6.98 -11.49
C PRO A 601 29.25 -5.55 -11.94
N SER A 602 29.90 -5.36 -13.10
CA SER A 602 30.27 -4.03 -13.61
C SER A 602 29.14 -3.37 -14.40
N THR A 603 28.26 -4.14 -15.04
CA THR A 603 27.29 -3.66 -16.03
C THR A 603 25.84 -3.90 -15.64
N ILE A 604 25.55 -4.84 -14.73
CA ILE A 604 24.21 -5.23 -14.34
C ILE A 604 23.33 -4.03 -13.91
N SER A 605 23.89 -3.08 -13.18
CA SER A 605 23.18 -1.87 -12.72
C SER A 605 22.76 -0.92 -13.87
N ALA A 606 23.23 -1.15 -15.09
CA ALA A 606 22.79 -0.36 -16.24
C ALA A 606 21.48 -0.88 -16.85
N ALA A 607 21.17 -2.15 -16.69
CA ALA A 607 19.96 -2.80 -17.20
C ALA A 607 18.85 -2.89 -16.17
N THR A 608 19.18 -3.03 -14.88
CA THR A 608 18.19 -3.11 -13.79
C THR A 608 18.59 -2.23 -12.60
N SER A 609 17.62 -1.85 -11.78
CA SER A 609 17.86 -1.07 -10.56
C SER A 609 18.30 -1.99 -9.42
N MET A 610 19.37 -1.59 -8.72
CA MET A 610 19.88 -2.28 -7.53
C MET A 610 19.64 -1.40 -6.31
N SER A 611 18.65 -1.74 -5.50
CA SER A 611 18.40 -1.06 -4.23
C SER A 611 19.44 -1.46 -3.19
N ASN A 612 19.80 -0.51 -2.31
CA ASN A 612 20.69 -0.79 -1.18
C ASN A 612 20.08 -1.81 -0.22
N ALA A 613 18.76 -1.83 -0.10
CA ALA A 613 18.01 -2.76 0.76
C ALA A 613 18.19 -4.24 0.35
N TYR A 614 18.55 -4.52 -0.90
CA TYR A 614 18.76 -5.89 -1.38
C TYR A 614 19.95 -6.60 -0.74
N PHE A 615 20.86 -5.87 -0.10
CA PHE A 615 22.12 -6.41 0.42
C PHE A 615 22.22 -6.27 1.94
N GLY A 616 22.87 -7.25 2.57
CA GLY A 616 23.01 -7.34 4.02
C GLY A 616 23.68 -6.12 4.67
N ASN A 617 24.64 -5.50 3.97
CA ASN A 617 25.33 -4.28 4.41
C ASN A 617 24.59 -2.96 4.04
N ASN A 618 23.42 -3.04 3.39
CA ASN A 618 22.68 -1.91 2.86
C ASN A 618 23.48 -0.98 1.92
N ASP A 619 24.43 -1.57 1.14
CA ASP A 619 25.24 -0.85 0.15
C ASP A 619 25.43 -1.71 -1.10
N ALA A 620 24.62 -1.47 -2.11
CA ALA A 620 24.65 -2.19 -3.38
C ALA A 620 25.98 -1.98 -4.13
N ALA A 621 26.51 -0.76 -4.15
CA ALA A 621 27.73 -0.43 -4.87
C ALA A 621 28.96 -1.10 -4.25
N ALA A 622 29.07 -1.10 -2.92
CA ALA A 622 30.14 -1.78 -2.21
C ALA A 622 30.07 -3.30 -2.43
N THR A 623 28.88 -3.90 -2.34
CA THR A 623 28.69 -5.35 -2.52
C THR A 623 29.02 -5.80 -3.93
N LEU A 624 28.52 -5.11 -4.96
CA LEU A 624 28.86 -5.41 -6.36
C LEU A 624 30.35 -5.20 -6.65
N THR A 625 31.00 -4.21 -6.01
CA THR A 625 32.46 -4.00 -6.10
C THR A 625 33.24 -5.16 -5.47
N SER A 626 32.78 -5.69 -4.33
CA SER A 626 33.37 -6.86 -3.68
C SER A 626 33.29 -8.10 -4.58
N LEU A 627 32.11 -8.33 -5.21
CA LEU A 627 31.91 -9.42 -6.16
C LEU A 627 32.77 -9.23 -7.44
N LYS A 628 32.91 -8.01 -7.94
CA LYS A 628 33.78 -7.67 -9.07
C LYS A 628 35.26 -7.99 -8.78
N ASN A 629 35.71 -7.63 -7.57
CA ASN A 629 37.11 -7.81 -7.17
C ASN A 629 37.45 -9.27 -6.81
N SER A 630 36.46 -10.13 -6.61
CA SER A 630 36.59 -11.54 -6.32
C SER A 630 35.90 -12.35 -7.42
N PRO A 631 36.64 -12.76 -8.48
CA PRO A 631 36.02 -13.53 -9.58
C PRO A 631 35.38 -14.85 -9.13
N ASP A 632 35.89 -15.49 -8.12
CA ASP A 632 35.37 -16.66 -7.42
C ASP A 632 34.43 -16.32 -6.27
N GLY A 633 33.98 -15.07 -6.16
CA GLY A 633 33.05 -14.60 -5.13
C GLY A 633 31.65 -15.13 -5.33
N VAL A 634 30.94 -15.34 -4.21
CA VAL A 634 29.52 -15.64 -4.17
C VAL A 634 28.84 -14.75 -3.13
N LEU A 635 27.68 -14.16 -3.51
CA LEU A 635 26.74 -13.61 -2.56
C LEU A 635 25.71 -14.69 -2.26
N VAL A 636 25.34 -14.83 -1.02
CA VAL A 636 24.48 -15.90 -0.53
C VAL A 636 23.21 -15.29 0.04
N SER A 637 22.05 -15.91 -0.18
CA SER A 637 20.79 -15.46 0.41
C SER A 637 20.85 -15.52 1.94
N ASP A 638 20.09 -14.63 2.59
CA ASP A 638 20.07 -14.52 4.07
C ASP A 638 19.58 -15.84 4.71
N GLU A 639 18.65 -16.53 4.05
CA GLU A 639 18.13 -17.83 4.47
C GLU A 639 19.20 -18.92 4.39
N THR A 640 19.88 -19.08 3.25
CA THR A 640 20.98 -20.06 3.09
C THR A 640 22.11 -19.81 4.09
N VAL A 641 22.42 -18.53 4.41
CA VAL A 641 23.38 -18.20 5.46
C VAL A 641 22.91 -18.69 6.82
N GLY A 642 21.63 -18.53 7.13
CA GLY A 642 21.01 -19.01 8.38
C GLY A 642 21.01 -20.53 8.48
N ASP A 643 20.58 -21.23 7.44
CA ASP A 643 20.42 -22.69 7.42
C ASP A 643 21.76 -23.42 7.50
N PHE A 644 22.75 -22.96 6.75
CA PHE A 644 24.07 -23.56 6.73
C PHE A 644 25.08 -22.90 7.70
N GLN A 645 24.65 -21.89 8.48
CA GLN A 645 25.47 -21.14 9.42
C GLN A 645 26.79 -20.63 8.80
N LEU A 646 26.69 -20.09 7.60
CA LEU A 646 27.84 -19.66 6.83
C LEU A 646 28.48 -18.41 7.43
N LYS A 647 29.79 -18.26 7.26
CA LYS A 647 30.55 -17.09 7.74
C LYS A 647 31.16 -16.37 6.55
N GLU A 648 30.94 -15.07 6.45
CA GLU A 648 31.54 -14.22 5.43
C GLU A 648 33.07 -14.35 5.41
N GLY A 649 33.63 -14.42 4.20
CA GLY A 649 35.06 -14.71 3.98
C GLY A 649 35.44 -16.20 3.91
N GLY A 650 34.51 -17.09 4.28
CA GLY A 650 34.67 -18.54 4.16
C GLY A 650 34.57 -19.04 2.72
N VAL A 651 34.96 -20.31 2.52
CA VAL A 651 34.84 -21.00 1.23
C VAL A 651 33.58 -21.88 1.26
N ILE A 652 32.76 -21.76 0.22
CA ILE A 652 31.59 -22.59 0.00
C ILE A 652 31.84 -23.45 -1.23
N ASN A 653 31.62 -24.74 -1.11
CA ASN A 653 31.74 -25.67 -2.21
C ASN A 653 30.39 -25.90 -2.87
N LEU A 654 30.19 -25.32 -4.06
CA LEU A 654 29.00 -25.51 -4.86
C LEU A 654 29.23 -26.67 -5.85
N ARG A 655 28.19 -27.50 -6.04
CA ARG A 655 28.23 -28.51 -7.12
C ARG A 655 27.50 -27.91 -8.33
N LEU A 656 28.25 -27.69 -9.41
CA LEU A 656 27.77 -27.12 -10.68
C LEU A 656 27.83 -28.16 -11.79
N GLN A 657 26.88 -28.13 -12.70
CA GLN A 657 26.87 -28.99 -13.87
C GLN A 657 27.85 -28.48 -14.94
N PHE A 658 28.68 -29.38 -15.48
CA PHE A 658 29.70 -29.05 -16.49
C PHE A 658 29.21 -29.47 -17.89
N ALA A 659 29.55 -28.69 -18.93
CA ALA A 659 29.20 -28.99 -20.32
C ALA A 659 29.92 -30.26 -20.87
N SER A 660 31.09 -30.61 -20.31
CA SER A 660 31.93 -31.68 -20.81
C SER A 660 31.35 -33.07 -20.63
N ASP A 661 30.62 -33.26 -19.54
CA ASP A 661 30.10 -34.57 -19.12
C ASP A 661 28.72 -34.50 -18.53
N HIS A 662 28.13 -33.30 -18.49
CA HIS A 662 26.86 -32.98 -17.87
C HIS A 662 26.73 -33.42 -16.40
N ALA A 663 27.82 -33.74 -15.74
CA ALA A 663 27.88 -34.14 -14.33
C ALA A 663 28.08 -32.94 -13.41
N TYR A 664 27.65 -33.09 -12.16
CA TYR A 664 27.88 -32.08 -11.13
C TYR A 664 29.27 -32.23 -10.51
N HIS A 665 30.10 -31.19 -10.65
CA HIS A 665 31.44 -31.12 -10.08
C HIS A 665 31.52 -30.05 -8.99
N ILE A 666 32.37 -30.29 -8.00
CA ILE A 666 32.58 -29.34 -6.90
C ILE A 666 33.43 -28.19 -7.40
N VAL A 667 32.90 -26.98 -7.25
CA VAL A 667 33.60 -25.72 -7.53
C VAL A 667 33.62 -24.87 -6.25
N PRO A 668 34.84 -24.49 -5.77
CA PRO A 668 34.94 -23.65 -4.58
C PRO A 668 34.61 -22.18 -4.92
N PHE A 669 33.84 -21.52 -4.02
CA PHE A 669 33.53 -20.11 -4.07
C PHE A 669 33.85 -19.44 -2.74
N LYS A 670 34.26 -18.19 -2.79
CA LYS A 670 34.50 -17.38 -1.61
C LYS A 670 33.22 -16.60 -1.24
N PHE A 671 32.71 -16.77 -0.04
CA PHE A 671 31.56 -16.00 0.45
C PHE A 671 31.93 -14.53 0.70
N VAL A 672 31.39 -13.59 -0.11
CA VAL A 672 31.83 -12.20 -0.12
C VAL A 672 30.73 -11.22 0.35
N GLY A 673 29.53 -11.67 0.61
CA GLY A 673 28.43 -10.84 1.13
C GLY A 673 27.07 -11.51 1.06
N ILE A 674 26.11 -10.93 1.76
CA ILE A 674 24.74 -11.42 1.87
C ILE A 674 23.84 -10.65 0.90
N ALA A 675 22.98 -11.37 0.17
CA ALA A 675 21.90 -10.83 -0.60
C ALA A 675 20.57 -11.21 0.07
N ARG A 676 19.70 -10.24 0.31
CA ARG A 676 18.34 -10.47 0.83
C ARG A 676 17.33 -10.66 -0.28
N GLU A 677 17.50 -9.90 -1.35
CA GLU A 677 16.66 -9.91 -2.53
C GLU A 677 17.52 -9.71 -3.76
N PHE A 678 17.05 -10.20 -4.89
CA PHE A 678 17.72 -9.98 -6.16
C PHE A 678 16.72 -10.05 -7.33
N PRO A 679 16.89 -9.26 -8.40
CA PRO A 679 15.98 -9.27 -9.54
C PRO A 679 15.76 -10.67 -10.11
N THR A 680 14.49 -11.07 -10.23
CA THR A 680 13.99 -12.41 -10.63
C THR A 680 14.26 -13.56 -9.65
N ALA A 681 15.00 -13.35 -8.56
CA ALA A 681 15.28 -14.40 -7.61
C ALA A 681 14.05 -14.73 -6.73
N PRO A 682 13.91 -15.99 -6.28
CA PRO A 682 12.94 -16.32 -5.24
C PRO A 682 13.25 -15.58 -3.94
N LYS A 683 12.27 -15.54 -3.02
CA LYS A 683 12.46 -14.85 -1.73
C LYS A 683 13.21 -15.68 -0.69
N ASP A 684 13.49 -16.93 -1.00
CA ASP A 684 14.12 -17.92 -0.11
C ASP A 684 15.60 -18.13 -0.45
N SER A 685 15.96 -19.30 -0.96
CA SER A 685 17.33 -19.72 -1.15
C SER A 685 17.85 -19.45 -2.57
N PHE A 686 18.86 -18.59 -2.69
CA PHE A 686 19.53 -18.29 -3.96
C PHE A 686 20.97 -17.85 -3.77
N LEU A 687 21.75 -17.91 -4.87
CA LEU A 687 23.16 -17.58 -4.93
C LEU A 687 23.43 -16.63 -6.10
N ILE A 688 24.31 -15.63 -5.90
CA ILE A 688 24.72 -14.71 -6.96
C ILE A 688 26.23 -14.79 -7.15
N VAL A 689 26.67 -15.00 -8.38
CA VAL A 689 28.06 -15.24 -8.73
C VAL A 689 28.49 -14.43 -9.96
N ASN A 690 29.79 -14.40 -10.23
CA ASN A 690 30.34 -13.82 -11.45
C ASN A 690 30.09 -14.77 -12.64
N ALA A 691 29.31 -14.34 -13.63
CA ALA A 691 28.95 -15.12 -14.81
C ALA A 691 30.14 -15.62 -15.60
N ALA A 692 31.18 -14.79 -15.74
CA ALA A 692 32.41 -15.17 -16.45
C ALA A 692 33.18 -16.32 -15.76
N TYR A 693 33.18 -16.32 -14.43
CA TYR A 693 33.85 -17.39 -13.68
C TYR A 693 33.10 -18.72 -13.83
N VAL A 694 31.78 -18.69 -13.68
CA VAL A 694 30.93 -19.88 -13.87
C VAL A 694 31.07 -20.41 -15.29
N ALA A 695 30.98 -19.56 -16.31
CA ALA A 695 31.17 -19.95 -17.71
C ALA A 695 32.53 -20.61 -17.97
N ALA A 696 33.61 -20.04 -17.41
CA ALA A 696 34.95 -20.59 -17.55
C ALA A 696 35.12 -21.97 -16.84
N LYS A 697 34.43 -22.18 -15.70
CA LYS A 697 34.51 -23.44 -14.96
C LYS A 697 33.61 -24.52 -15.58
N THR A 698 32.37 -24.17 -15.91
CA THR A 698 31.38 -25.16 -16.40
C THR A 698 31.44 -25.43 -17.90
N GLY A 699 32.10 -24.55 -18.68
CA GLY A 699 32.10 -24.63 -20.13
C GLY A 699 30.77 -24.18 -20.78
N LEU A 700 29.87 -23.55 -20.03
CA LEU A 700 28.56 -23.11 -20.48
C LEU A 700 28.50 -21.57 -20.51
N PRO A 701 28.83 -20.90 -21.64
CA PRO A 701 28.85 -19.44 -21.71
C PRO A 701 27.49 -18.78 -21.92
N GLY A 702 26.45 -19.54 -22.28
CA GLY A 702 25.10 -19.04 -22.53
C GLY A 702 24.48 -18.43 -21.28
N SER A 703 23.61 -17.44 -21.47
CA SER A 703 22.78 -16.84 -20.39
C SER A 703 21.32 -17.03 -20.75
N GLU A 704 20.57 -17.55 -19.81
CA GLU A 704 19.18 -17.92 -19.95
C GLU A 704 18.26 -16.67 -19.97
N ILE A 705 18.67 -15.60 -19.30
CA ILE A 705 17.89 -14.36 -19.15
C ILE A 705 18.62 -13.22 -19.84
N VAL A 706 17.82 -12.30 -20.43
CA VAL A 706 18.31 -10.97 -20.85
C VAL A 706 17.42 -9.90 -20.20
N LEU A 707 18.03 -9.09 -19.36
CA LEU A 707 17.41 -7.95 -18.68
C LEU A 707 17.52 -6.73 -19.59
N ILE A 708 16.41 -6.02 -19.82
CA ILE A 708 16.35 -4.93 -20.80
C ILE A 708 15.77 -3.68 -20.14
N LYS A 709 16.53 -2.60 -20.19
CA LYS A 709 16.08 -1.27 -19.83
C LYS A 709 15.45 -0.58 -21.03
N SER A 710 14.23 -0.13 -20.88
CA SER A 710 13.47 0.52 -21.94
C SER A 710 13.68 2.04 -21.93
N SER A 711 13.74 2.65 -23.13
CA SER A 711 13.66 4.10 -23.34
C SER A 711 12.27 4.56 -23.79
N VAL A 712 11.36 3.61 -24.02
CA VAL A 712 9.95 3.78 -24.38
C VAL A 712 9.07 3.07 -23.34
N GLU A 713 7.76 3.12 -23.51
CA GLU A 713 6.88 2.38 -22.61
C GLU A 713 7.12 0.86 -22.69
N PRO A 714 7.34 0.17 -21.57
CA PRO A 714 7.71 -1.25 -21.55
C PRO A 714 6.81 -2.18 -22.36
N PRO A 715 5.47 -2.07 -22.33
CA PRO A 715 4.59 -2.93 -23.16
C PRO A 715 4.81 -2.76 -24.65
N THR A 716 5.14 -1.54 -25.10
CA THR A 716 5.42 -1.26 -26.53
C THR A 716 6.71 -1.93 -26.97
N LEU A 717 7.74 -1.90 -26.13
CA LEU A 717 8.99 -2.60 -26.38
C LEU A 717 8.80 -4.11 -26.36
N ALA A 718 8.06 -4.64 -25.38
CA ALA A 718 7.77 -6.06 -25.27
C ALA A 718 7.07 -6.60 -26.51
N ALA A 719 6.07 -5.88 -27.05
CA ALA A 719 5.41 -6.23 -28.32
C ALA A 719 6.37 -6.28 -29.51
N SER A 720 7.29 -5.30 -29.60
CA SER A 720 8.30 -5.26 -30.67
C SER A 720 9.30 -6.43 -30.57
N LEU A 721 9.69 -6.79 -29.35
CA LEU A 721 10.60 -7.93 -29.12
C LEU A 721 9.89 -9.27 -29.37
N HIS A 722 8.60 -9.36 -29.07
CA HIS A 722 7.80 -10.56 -29.37
C HIS A 722 7.79 -10.86 -30.88
N ASP A 723 7.74 -9.84 -31.72
CA ASP A 723 7.83 -10.04 -33.18
C ASP A 723 9.19 -10.63 -33.62
N ILE A 724 10.26 -10.28 -32.91
CA ILE A 724 11.61 -10.79 -33.19
C ILE A 724 11.76 -12.26 -32.73
N THR A 725 11.09 -12.64 -31.63
CA THR A 725 11.22 -13.97 -31.00
C THR A 725 10.21 -14.99 -31.51
N LYS A 726 9.24 -14.60 -32.36
CA LYS A 726 8.16 -15.46 -32.88
C LYS A 726 8.62 -16.82 -33.43
N ASN A 727 9.80 -16.86 -34.04
CA ASN A 727 10.37 -18.06 -34.66
C ASN A 727 11.33 -18.83 -33.73
N MET A 728 11.46 -18.43 -32.48
CA MET A 728 12.35 -19.05 -31.51
C MET A 728 11.50 -19.64 -30.37
N PRO A 729 11.16 -20.92 -30.42
CA PRO A 729 10.36 -21.55 -29.39
C PRO A 729 11.14 -21.57 -28.06
N GLY A 730 10.42 -21.31 -26.96
CA GLY A 730 10.96 -21.39 -25.61
C GLY A 730 11.50 -20.11 -25.03
N LEU A 731 11.34 -18.97 -25.71
CA LEU A 731 11.62 -17.65 -25.12
C LEU A 731 10.33 -17.02 -24.65
N VAL A 732 10.30 -16.60 -23.41
CA VAL A 732 9.19 -15.87 -22.79
C VAL A 732 9.60 -14.43 -22.60
N ILE A 733 8.75 -13.50 -23.05
CA ILE A 733 8.94 -12.07 -22.83
C ILE A 733 7.93 -11.60 -21.78
N SER A 734 8.40 -10.94 -20.76
CA SER A 734 7.58 -10.31 -19.75
C SER A 734 7.95 -8.83 -19.60
N ASP A 735 7.00 -7.99 -19.25
CA ASP A 735 7.21 -6.58 -18.98
C ASP A 735 6.77 -6.21 -17.56
N ILE A 736 7.31 -5.10 -17.08
CA ILE A 736 7.05 -4.60 -15.73
C ILE A 736 5.56 -4.29 -15.49
N SER A 737 4.80 -3.92 -16.51
CA SER A 737 3.37 -3.62 -16.37
C SER A 737 2.58 -4.88 -16.06
N GLU A 738 2.93 -6.00 -16.67
CA GLU A 738 2.37 -7.31 -16.36
C GLU A 738 2.76 -7.75 -14.93
N ALA A 739 4.00 -7.49 -14.53
CA ALA A 739 4.45 -7.75 -13.15
C ALA A 739 3.67 -6.92 -12.13
N VAL A 740 3.44 -5.63 -12.37
CA VAL A 740 2.58 -4.78 -11.54
C VAL A 740 1.17 -5.36 -11.41
N HIS A 741 0.61 -5.86 -12.51
CA HIS A 741 -0.71 -6.51 -12.47
C HIS A 741 -0.73 -7.83 -11.70
N ARG A 742 0.33 -8.61 -11.75
CA ARG A 742 0.46 -9.88 -11.01
C ARG A 742 0.72 -9.67 -9.52
N LEU A 743 1.59 -8.73 -9.16
CA LEU A 743 1.87 -8.36 -7.77
C LEU A 743 0.66 -7.81 -7.03
N GLY A 744 -0.38 -7.46 -7.77
CA GLY A 744 -1.65 -6.97 -7.27
C GLY A 744 -2.38 -7.88 -6.26
N SER A 745 -1.80 -8.94 -5.77
CA SER A 745 -2.37 -9.84 -4.74
C SER A 745 -1.75 -9.66 -3.34
N SER A 746 -0.69 -8.86 -3.18
CA SER A 746 -0.10 -8.52 -1.88
C SER A 746 -0.74 -7.26 -1.27
N LEU A 747 -0.37 -6.88 -0.06
CA LEU A 747 -0.73 -5.59 0.58
C LEU A 747 -0.48 -4.36 -0.32
N VAL A 748 0.49 -4.49 -1.24
CA VAL A 748 0.84 -3.53 -2.29
C VAL A 748 -0.30 -3.35 -3.31
N ALA A 749 -1.17 -4.35 -3.46
CA ALA A 749 -2.31 -4.35 -4.38
C ALA A 749 -3.51 -3.52 -3.95
N VAL A 750 -3.47 -3.01 -2.76
CA VAL A 750 -4.46 -2.03 -2.35
C VAL A 750 -4.27 -0.80 -3.22
N ASP A 751 -5.31 -0.37 -3.88
CA ASP A 751 -5.32 0.82 -4.75
C ASP A 751 -5.11 2.10 -3.91
N LEU A 752 -3.91 2.22 -3.31
CA LEU A 752 -3.47 3.41 -2.60
C LEU A 752 -3.45 4.63 -3.52
N HIS A 753 -3.29 4.42 -4.82
CA HIS A 753 -3.35 5.50 -5.80
C HIS A 753 -4.72 6.18 -5.81
N SER A 754 -5.80 5.42 -5.88
CA SER A 754 -7.16 5.99 -5.86
C SER A 754 -7.50 6.62 -4.51
N LEU A 755 -7.07 6.02 -3.38
CA LEU A 755 -7.24 6.62 -2.06
C LEU A 755 -6.54 7.98 -1.96
N THR A 756 -5.29 8.03 -2.34
CA THR A 756 -4.50 9.26 -2.23
C THR A 756 -4.93 10.32 -3.24
N ALA A 757 -5.37 9.93 -4.43
CA ALA A 757 -6.02 10.86 -5.37
C ALA A 757 -7.27 11.49 -4.75
N LEU A 758 -8.09 10.70 -4.06
CA LEU A 758 -9.24 11.19 -3.30
C LEU A 758 -8.80 12.19 -2.22
N GLU A 759 -7.83 11.81 -1.38
CA GLU A 759 -7.33 12.67 -0.29
C GLU A 759 -6.72 13.97 -0.82
N LEU A 760 -5.94 13.91 -1.88
CA LEU A 760 -5.35 15.08 -2.52
C LEU A 760 -6.40 16.00 -3.13
N ALA A 761 -7.47 15.43 -3.70
CA ALA A 761 -8.62 16.20 -4.20
C ALA A 761 -9.35 16.95 -3.07
N PHE A 762 -9.45 16.34 -1.87
CA PHE A 762 -10.02 17.00 -0.69
C PHE A 762 -9.06 17.97 0.00
N ALA A 763 -7.76 17.73 -0.04
CA ALA A 763 -6.76 18.58 0.59
C ALA A 763 -6.75 20.01 0.00
N LEU A 764 -6.94 20.13 -1.31
CA LEU A 764 -7.01 21.43 -2.00
C LEU A 764 -8.16 22.32 -1.49
N PRO A 765 -9.45 21.89 -1.50
CA PRO A 765 -10.54 22.70 -0.97
C PRO A 765 -10.47 22.91 0.55
N LEU A 766 -9.91 21.95 1.32
CA LEU A 766 -9.67 22.13 2.75
C LEU A 766 -8.63 23.21 3.03
N ALA A 767 -7.51 23.22 2.33
CA ALA A 767 -6.47 24.25 2.47
C ALA A 767 -6.99 25.61 2.03
N ALA A 768 -7.65 25.69 0.86
CA ALA A 768 -8.28 26.94 0.38
C ALA A 768 -9.38 27.43 1.31
N GLY A 769 -10.21 26.53 1.83
CA GLY A 769 -11.28 26.81 2.80
C GLY A 769 -10.72 27.30 4.13
N ALA A 770 -9.68 26.67 4.65
CA ALA A 770 -9.02 27.10 5.89
C ALA A 770 -8.48 28.52 5.77
N VAL A 771 -7.76 28.80 4.69
CA VAL A 771 -7.23 30.13 4.39
C VAL A 771 -8.37 31.16 4.21
N GLY A 772 -9.30 30.90 3.30
CA GLY A 772 -10.41 31.82 2.99
C GLY A 772 -11.28 32.14 4.20
N LEU A 773 -11.53 31.14 5.04
CA LEU A 773 -12.36 31.28 6.23
C LEU A 773 -11.67 32.09 7.33
N VAL A 774 -10.41 31.84 7.60
CA VAL A 774 -9.63 32.63 8.57
C VAL A 774 -9.70 34.11 8.25
N PHE A 775 -9.62 34.45 6.95
CA PHE A 775 -9.74 35.86 6.51
C PHE A 775 -11.18 36.40 6.58
N ALA A 776 -12.18 35.60 6.17
CA ALA A 776 -13.57 36.01 6.25
C ALA A 776 -13.99 36.34 7.68
N LEU A 777 -13.53 35.57 8.65
CA LEU A 777 -13.80 35.76 10.08
C LEU A 777 -13.07 36.94 10.66
N GLY A 778 -11.77 37.11 10.33
CA GLY A 778 -10.96 38.23 10.80
C GLY A 778 -11.59 39.59 10.50
N LEU A 779 -12.18 39.73 9.34
CA LEU A 779 -12.83 40.97 8.94
C LEU A 779 -14.20 41.21 9.59
N ALA A 780 -14.98 40.14 9.76
CA ALA A 780 -16.29 40.30 10.41
C ALA A 780 -16.17 40.93 11.82
N GLU A 781 -15.09 40.64 12.52
CA GLU A 781 -14.79 41.19 13.83
C GLU A 781 -14.26 42.65 13.78
N ARG A 782 -13.58 43.04 12.69
CA ARG A 782 -12.95 44.37 12.53
C ARG A 782 -13.82 45.42 11.84
N ARG A 783 -15.03 45.08 11.38
CA ARG A 783 -15.91 46.02 10.67
C ARG A 783 -16.04 47.36 11.41
N ARG A 784 -16.20 47.33 12.76
CA ARG A 784 -16.33 48.54 13.56
C ARG A 784 -15.02 49.36 13.59
N SER A 785 -13.87 48.69 13.76
CA SER A 785 -12.58 49.37 13.78
C SER A 785 -12.23 49.96 12.43
N PHE A 786 -12.58 49.30 11.33
CA PHE A 786 -12.36 49.86 9.98
C PHE A 786 -13.34 50.98 9.63
N ALA A 787 -14.59 50.93 10.10
CA ALA A 787 -15.49 52.03 9.95
C ALA A 787 -15.02 53.29 10.71
N ILE A 788 -14.47 53.14 11.90
CA ILE A 788 -13.86 54.24 12.67
C ILE A 788 -12.64 54.81 11.95
N LEU A 789 -11.75 53.95 11.43
CA LEU A 789 -10.56 54.39 10.68
C LEU A 789 -10.94 55.13 9.39
N GLN A 790 -11.99 54.71 8.68
CA GLN A 790 -12.52 55.41 7.52
C GLN A 790 -13.14 56.75 7.91
N ALA A 791 -13.86 56.83 9.03
CA ALA A 791 -14.43 58.06 9.53
C ALA A 791 -13.35 59.13 9.92
N ILE A 792 -12.18 58.68 10.32
CA ILE A 792 -11.00 59.53 10.64
C ILE A 792 -10.19 59.88 9.37
N GLY A 793 -10.59 59.35 8.18
CA GLY A 793 -9.97 59.68 6.89
C GLY A 793 -9.00 58.65 6.33
N ALA A 794 -8.99 57.39 6.82
CA ALA A 794 -8.19 56.32 6.26
C ALA A 794 -8.67 55.98 4.84
N THR A 795 -7.70 55.92 3.92
CA THR A 795 -7.97 55.56 2.51
C THR A 795 -8.16 54.06 2.36
N PRO A 796 -8.91 53.61 1.35
CA PRO A 796 -9.04 52.16 1.04
C PRO A 796 -7.72 51.43 0.86
N ARG A 797 -6.68 52.10 0.34
CA ARG A 797 -5.34 51.53 0.21
C ARG A 797 -4.68 51.25 1.55
N GLN A 798 -4.86 52.12 2.54
CA GLN A 798 -4.35 51.94 3.89
C GLN A 798 -5.06 50.79 4.62
N LEU A 799 -6.36 50.67 4.47
CA LEU A 799 -7.11 49.54 5.00
C LEU A 799 -6.70 48.20 4.29
N GLY A 800 -6.44 48.30 3.00
CA GLY A 800 -5.91 47.18 2.23
C GLY A 800 -4.57 46.67 2.77
N ALA A 801 -3.66 47.57 3.13
CA ALA A 801 -2.37 47.22 3.72
C ALA A 801 -2.52 46.38 5.02
N PHE A 802 -3.49 46.70 5.87
CA PHE A 802 -3.76 45.91 7.08
C PHE A 802 -4.22 44.49 6.71
N LEU A 803 -5.15 44.36 5.76
CA LEU A 803 -5.69 43.07 5.34
C LEU A 803 -4.62 42.21 4.68
N TRP A 804 -3.88 42.77 3.75
CA TRP A 804 -2.82 42.06 3.06
C TRP A 804 -1.70 41.63 4.00
N SER A 805 -1.31 42.45 4.95
CA SER A 805 -0.28 42.14 5.96
C SER A 805 -0.69 40.96 6.83
N GLU A 806 -1.92 40.95 7.33
CA GLU A 806 -2.43 39.83 8.12
C GLU A 806 -2.54 38.56 7.27
N ALA A 807 -3.09 38.70 6.05
CA ALA A 807 -3.24 37.62 5.11
C ALA A 807 -1.92 36.92 4.79
N LEU A 808 -0.92 37.71 4.44
CA LEU A 808 0.38 37.19 4.06
C LEU A 808 1.09 36.48 5.22
N ILE A 809 1.03 37.05 6.44
CA ILE A 809 1.63 36.41 7.61
C ILE A 809 0.98 35.06 7.90
N VAL A 810 -0.36 35.00 7.92
CA VAL A 810 -1.07 33.75 8.20
C VAL A 810 -0.76 32.72 7.12
N TYR A 811 -0.78 33.14 5.85
CA TYR A 811 -0.53 32.25 4.74
C TYR A 811 0.92 31.76 4.70
N VAL A 812 1.89 32.65 4.72
CA VAL A 812 3.32 32.29 4.61
C VAL A 812 3.78 31.49 5.81
N ALA A 813 3.47 31.94 7.03
CA ALA A 813 3.85 31.24 8.24
C ALA A 813 3.13 29.88 8.36
N GLY A 814 1.84 29.82 8.02
CA GLY A 814 1.06 28.59 8.04
C GLY A 814 1.55 27.58 6.99
N THR A 815 1.82 28.04 5.76
CA THR A 815 2.37 27.19 4.70
C THR A 815 3.76 26.69 5.04
N ALA A 816 4.67 27.54 5.48
CA ALA A 816 6.03 27.15 5.85
C ALA A 816 6.04 26.11 6.98
N ALA A 817 5.23 26.34 8.03
CA ALA A 817 5.08 25.40 9.13
C ALA A 817 4.40 24.10 8.65
N GLY A 818 3.39 24.19 7.80
CA GLY A 818 2.69 23.03 7.23
C GLY A 818 3.59 22.16 6.35
N LEU A 819 4.43 22.77 5.51
CA LEU A 819 5.44 22.05 4.73
C LEU A 819 6.43 21.29 5.62
N ALA A 820 6.94 21.95 6.68
CA ALA A 820 7.88 21.34 7.60
C ALA A 820 7.26 20.19 8.40
N ILE A 821 6.06 20.39 8.95
CA ILE A 821 5.31 19.37 9.70
C ILE A 821 4.91 18.22 8.74
N GLY A 822 4.45 18.52 7.54
CA GLY A 822 4.04 17.53 6.54
C GLY A 822 5.21 16.66 6.07
N TRP A 823 6.39 17.26 5.84
CA TRP A 823 7.59 16.51 5.53
C TRP A 823 8.02 15.58 6.67
N LEU A 824 8.00 16.09 7.92
CA LEU A 824 8.35 15.29 9.10
C LEU A 824 7.37 14.12 9.32
N LEU A 825 6.08 14.35 9.09
CA LEU A 825 5.05 13.31 9.14
C LEU A 825 5.27 12.26 8.05
N ALA A 826 5.52 12.67 6.81
CA ALA A 826 5.80 11.75 5.71
C ALA A 826 7.03 10.90 6.00
N TRP A 827 8.11 11.53 6.51
CA TRP A 827 9.32 10.81 6.90
C TRP A 827 9.05 9.76 7.99
N MET A 828 8.28 10.15 9.02
CA MET A 828 7.93 9.23 10.10
C MET A 828 7.02 8.10 9.61
N LEU A 829 6.03 8.39 8.76
CA LEU A 829 5.15 7.41 8.14
C LEU A 829 5.94 6.39 7.32
N THR A 830 6.81 6.87 6.43
CA THR A 830 7.63 6.00 5.57
C THR A 830 8.53 5.07 6.41
N LYS A 831 9.09 5.57 7.52
CA LYS A 831 9.94 4.76 8.41
C LYS A 831 9.16 3.79 9.30
N LEU A 832 7.94 4.11 9.70
CA LEU A 832 7.09 3.23 10.51
C LEU A 832 6.40 2.16 9.66
N MET A 833 6.13 2.48 8.40
CA MET A 833 5.44 1.58 7.48
C MET A 833 6.41 0.81 6.57
N THR A 834 7.61 0.50 7.06
CA THR A 834 8.58 -0.31 6.29
C THR A 834 8.03 -1.67 5.87
N GLN A 835 7.07 -2.22 6.63
CA GLN A 835 6.38 -3.48 6.29
C GLN A 835 5.36 -3.33 5.13
N VAL A 836 4.98 -2.11 4.76
CA VAL A 836 4.12 -1.83 3.59
C VAL A 836 4.94 -1.75 2.32
N PHE A 837 6.25 -1.51 2.46
CA PHE A 837 7.20 -1.39 1.36
C PHE A 837 8.07 -2.64 1.32
N ASP A 838 8.05 -3.35 0.24
CA ASP A 838 8.90 -4.50 -0.01
C ASP A 838 9.59 -4.34 -1.38
N PRO A 839 10.86 -3.95 -1.41
CA PRO A 839 11.74 -3.54 -0.31
C PRO A 839 11.46 -2.12 0.23
N PRO A 840 12.02 -1.75 1.40
CA PRO A 840 11.84 -0.40 1.96
C PRO A 840 12.52 0.66 1.09
N PRO A 841 11.92 1.88 0.98
CA PRO A 841 12.45 2.93 0.11
C PRO A 841 13.78 3.50 0.64
N ASP A 842 14.76 3.61 -0.23
CA ASP A 842 16.05 4.24 0.06
C ASP A 842 15.91 5.75 0.30
N VAL A 843 15.07 6.42 -0.48
CA VAL A 843 14.82 7.87 -0.43
C VAL A 843 13.34 8.20 -0.55
N MET A 844 12.91 9.27 0.14
CA MET A 844 11.58 9.81 -0.05
C MET A 844 11.50 10.64 -1.34
N VAL A 845 10.45 10.42 -2.12
CA VAL A 845 10.20 11.16 -3.36
C VAL A 845 9.26 12.33 -3.08
N ILE A 846 9.71 13.56 -3.38
CA ILE A 846 8.93 14.78 -3.12
C ILE A 846 8.21 15.21 -4.41
N PRO A 847 6.87 15.29 -4.43
CA PRO A 847 6.10 15.72 -5.60
C PRO A 847 6.06 17.26 -5.72
N TRP A 848 7.14 17.87 -6.21
CA TRP A 848 7.29 19.33 -6.29
C TRP A 848 6.17 20.00 -7.09
N SER A 849 5.69 19.38 -8.17
CA SER A 849 4.58 19.89 -8.98
C SER A 849 3.28 20.04 -8.17
N TYR A 850 2.91 19.01 -7.41
CA TYR A 850 1.72 19.04 -6.55
C TYR A 850 1.86 20.08 -5.43
N ILE A 851 3.02 20.13 -4.75
CA ILE A 851 3.28 21.11 -3.70
C ILE A 851 3.18 22.54 -4.25
N ALA A 852 3.71 22.79 -5.44
CA ALA A 852 3.59 24.10 -6.10
C ALA A 852 2.13 24.46 -6.41
N ILE A 853 1.32 23.51 -6.93
CA ILE A 853 -0.12 23.69 -7.17
C ILE A 853 -0.85 23.97 -5.86
N LEU A 854 -0.56 23.22 -4.80
CA LEU A 854 -1.16 23.41 -3.48
C LEU A 854 -0.85 24.81 -2.92
N CYS A 855 0.38 25.26 -3.01
CA CYS A 855 0.76 26.61 -2.60
C CYS A 855 0.09 27.70 -3.47
N LEU A 856 0.00 27.48 -4.79
CA LEU A 856 -0.65 28.42 -5.67
C LEU A 856 -2.15 28.56 -5.41
N THR A 857 -2.84 27.43 -5.22
CA THR A 857 -4.28 27.42 -4.90
C THR A 857 -4.58 28.11 -3.57
N GLY A 858 -3.74 27.89 -2.55
CA GLY A 858 -3.83 28.60 -1.27
C GLY A 858 -3.64 30.12 -1.46
N LEU A 859 -2.65 30.54 -2.25
CA LEU A 859 -2.41 31.95 -2.53
C LEU A 859 -3.59 32.60 -3.29
N ILE A 860 -4.14 31.89 -4.28
CA ILE A 860 -5.33 32.35 -5.02
C ILE A 860 -6.51 32.52 -4.06
N ALA A 861 -6.74 31.57 -3.16
CA ALA A 861 -7.80 31.65 -2.15
C ALA A 861 -7.63 32.88 -1.24
N VAL A 862 -6.41 33.19 -0.81
CA VAL A 862 -6.06 34.42 -0.08
C VAL A 862 -6.44 35.65 -0.90
N CYS A 863 -5.99 35.72 -2.15
CA CYS A 863 -6.24 36.88 -3.03
C CYS A 863 -7.75 37.12 -3.21
N ILE A 864 -8.52 36.04 -3.50
CA ILE A 864 -9.96 36.11 -3.64
C ILE A 864 -10.62 36.60 -2.34
N ALA A 865 -10.25 36.03 -1.19
CA ALA A 865 -10.81 36.42 0.11
C ALA A 865 -10.53 37.88 0.44
N VAL A 866 -9.31 38.38 0.24
CA VAL A 866 -8.94 39.76 0.49
C VAL A 866 -9.65 40.73 -0.48
N LEU A 867 -9.69 40.41 -1.78
CA LEU A 867 -10.34 41.25 -2.78
C LEU A 867 -11.86 41.35 -2.57
N PHE A 868 -12.51 40.23 -2.27
CA PHE A 868 -13.94 40.19 -1.95
C PHE A 868 -14.27 41.07 -0.73
N GLN A 869 -13.38 41.11 0.21
CA GLN A 869 -13.51 41.89 1.44
C GLN A 869 -13.30 43.38 1.21
N LEU A 870 -12.30 43.74 0.41
CA LEU A 870 -12.08 45.15 0.04
C LEU A 870 -13.29 45.74 -0.69
N ARG A 871 -13.94 44.97 -1.57
CA ARG A 871 -15.19 45.41 -2.22
C ARG A 871 -16.33 45.61 -1.25
N LYS A 872 -16.49 44.77 -0.22
CA LYS A 872 -17.56 44.92 0.80
C LYS A 872 -17.32 46.11 1.73
N THR A 873 -16.10 46.48 2.02
CA THR A 873 -15.78 47.61 2.90
C THR A 873 -16.07 48.96 2.21
N SER A 874 -15.99 49.05 0.89
CA SER A 874 -16.26 50.29 0.15
C SER A 874 -17.76 50.63 0.02
N VAL A 875 -18.67 49.66 0.23
CA VAL A 875 -20.13 49.84 -0.01
C VAL A 875 -20.93 50.14 1.25
N SER A 876 -20.38 49.99 2.46
CA SER A 876 -21.23 49.96 3.69
C SER A 876 -21.08 51.08 4.72
N LEU A 877 -20.46 52.24 4.37
CA LEU A 877 -20.30 53.31 5.33
C LEU A 877 -21.67 53.85 5.86
N SER A 878 -22.69 53.96 5.00
CA SER A 878 -24.01 54.45 5.38
C SER A 878 -24.80 53.50 6.28
N THR A 879 -24.57 52.21 6.11
CA THR A 879 -25.22 51.15 6.90
C THR A 879 -24.50 50.88 8.23
N ALA A 880 -23.18 51.04 8.29
CA ALA A 880 -22.40 50.87 9.52
C ALA A 880 -22.65 51.99 10.53
N MET A 881 -22.89 53.23 10.06
CA MET A 881 -23.23 54.36 10.94
C MET A 881 -24.68 54.30 11.49
N ARG A 882 -25.58 53.59 10.82
CA ARG A 882 -26.98 53.43 11.31
C ARG A 882 -27.12 52.36 12.40
N THR A 883 -26.12 51.50 12.60
CA THR A 883 -26.11 50.44 13.61
C THR A 883 -25.27 50.75 14.85
N ILE A 884 -24.72 51.96 14.93
CA ILE A 884 -24.15 52.55 16.15
C ILE A 884 -25.19 53.27 16.93
#